data_421135dfcadc910cd7baf8ccb0413b6c
#
_entry.id   421135dfcadc910cd7baf8ccb0413b6c
#
_cell.length_a   1.000
_cell.length_b   1.000
_cell.length_c   1.000
_cell.angle_alpha   90.00
_cell.angle_beta   90.00
_cell.angle_gamma   90.00
#
_symmetry.space_group_name_H-M   'P 1'
#
loop_
_entity.id
_entity.type
_entity.pdbx_description
1 polymer ?
#
loop_
_entity_poly.entity_id
_entity_poly.type
_entity_poly.pdbx_seq_one_letter_code
_entity_poly.pdbx_strand_id
1 'polypeptide(L)'
;MFKRWASIAACSSALALILGGAAVAPRITNQKAFYADASLVAFVRPGLVIKITAAQVAQDGTISAAFTLTDPKGVPLDRTGIATPGAVSLNFVAAYIPKGQTQYVDYITRSATGAVSGTVTQAASESNGVFTPAGDGYRYTFSTRAPSGFDQAATHTIGIYASRDLTEFDLGTNYASATFNFVPNGLAAPVARDVIRTQSCDRCHDQLSAHGGSRRGVEMCILCHTPQTTDPDSGNTVDLPVMVHKIHMGSQLPSVEAGKPYQIIGFQGGVNDWSTVVLPSDPRRCEVCHDQKSGATQAGAYLTRPTRVACGSCHDNVNFSTGANHAGGPQISDNQCAQCHNPQGELDFDASIKGAHVVPEDSTSLKGLVLEILKVDNGTAGRQPTVTFTVKDKSGAGVPLNQLENVSLVMAGPTSDYGYTSFGADVTTSGWVSESATGAQCNTAGTCTYTFVHAIPAGAKGSFAIGIESRRTETLLPGTTTAMEVRYGGANKVFYFSVDGSLVQPRRTVAQTASCNKCHFFLSFHGDNRNQVEMCVLCHNPSLVTTPDDPKQLAAGVSYNLMVHRIHSSYKSYADVRYPAMSPTGAPHDTRNCAMCHVNDSQTTPAGIRDVLDPQGFINPVKPFTASCIGCHVSAAASSHALANTTSIGESCVVCHGADATFAVDKMHAQY
;
A
#
# COMPACT_ATOMS: atom_id res chain seq x y z
N MET A 1 -20.27 54.75 -41.92
CA MET A 1 -20.98 53.48 -41.65
C MET A 1 -20.00 52.41 -41.15
N PHE A 2 -19.26 52.72 -40.09
CA PHE A 2 -18.34 51.74 -39.48
C PHE A 2 -18.15 52.11 -38.00
N LYS A 3 -19.16 51.85 -37.16
CA LYS A 3 -19.07 51.99 -35.70
C LYS A 3 -20.26 51.30 -34.99
N ARG A 4 -20.56 50.04 -35.28
CA ARG A 4 -21.62 49.31 -34.55
C ARG A 4 -21.40 47.78 -34.43
N TRP A 5 -20.18 47.30 -34.61
CA TRP A 5 -19.91 45.83 -34.53
C TRP A 5 -18.87 45.45 -33.45
N ALA A 6 -18.47 46.39 -32.59
CA ALA A 6 -17.47 46.13 -31.57
C ALA A 6 -18.05 45.87 -30.15
N SER A 7 -19.37 45.88 -29.98
CA SER A 7 -20.00 45.76 -28.66
C SER A 7 -20.73 44.46 -28.38
N ILE A 8 -20.73 43.52 -29.30
CA ILE A 8 -21.40 42.18 -29.13
C ILE A 8 -20.39 41.05 -28.84
N ALA A 9 -19.12 41.26 -29.14
CA ALA A 9 -18.08 40.27 -28.86
C ALA A 9 -17.54 40.26 -27.42
N ALA A 10 -17.86 41.29 -26.63
CA ALA A 10 -17.36 41.42 -25.25
C ALA A 10 -18.29 40.81 -24.18
N CYS A 11 -19.55 40.51 -24.49
CA CYS A 11 -20.48 39.87 -23.56
C CYS A 11 -20.51 38.35 -23.59
N SER A 12 -19.96 37.71 -24.67
CA SER A 12 -19.94 36.24 -24.78
C SER A 12 -18.73 35.60 -24.08
N SER A 13 -17.72 36.40 -23.72
CA SER A 13 -16.51 35.89 -23.03
C SER A 13 -16.60 35.95 -21.51
N ALA A 14 -17.60 36.64 -20.95
CA ALA A 14 -17.78 36.77 -19.51
C ALA A 14 -18.73 35.70 -18.90
N LEU A 15 -19.45 34.93 -19.76
CA LEU A 15 -20.38 33.89 -19.28
C LEU A 15 -19.78 32.48 -19.29
N ALA A 16 -18.56 32.31 -19.81
CA ALA A 16 -17.85 31.02 -19.84
C ALA A 16 -16.89 30.80 -18.66
N LEU A 17 -16.77 31.75 -17.75
CA LEU A 17 -15.81 31.71 -16.61
C LEU A 17 -16.47 31.51 -15.23
N ILE A 18 -17.77 31.19 -15.18
CA ILE A 18 -18.49 30.91 -13.90
C ILE A 18 -18.96 29.45 -13.83
N LEU A 19 -18.53 28.60 -14.75
CA LEU A 19 -18.60 27.13 -14.60
C LEU A 19 -17.24 26.54 -14.19
N GLY A 20 -16.44 27.30 -13.45
CA GLY A 20 -15.35 26.79 -12.65
C GLY A 20 -15.94 25.89 -11.57
N GLY A 21 -15.80 24.58 -11.75
CA GLY A 21 -16.41 23.56 -10.93
C GLY A 21 -16.25 23.87 -9.45
N ALA A 22 -17.36 24.06 -8.76
CA ALA A 22 -17.42 23.73 -7.35
C ALA A 22 -16.88 22.31 -7.25
N ALA A 23 -15.71 22.12 -6.64
CA ALA A 23 -15.24 20.80 -6.27
C ALA A 23 -16.40 20.18 -5.49
N VAL A 24 -17.05 19.19 -6.08
CA VAL A 24 -18.07 18.42 -5.39
C VAL A 24 -17.34 17.85 -4.19
N ALA A 25 -17.69 18.29 -2.99
CA ALA A 25 -17.13 17.75 -1.78
C ALA A 25 -17.26 16.23 -1.87
N PRO A 26 -16.24 15.45 -1.49
CA PRO A 26 -16.32 14.01 -1.56
C PRO A 26 -17.60 13.57 -0.85
N ARG A 27 -18.43 12.84 -1.55
CA ARG A 27 -19.75 12.38 -1.05
C ARG A 27 -19.62 11.52 0.18
N ILE A 28 -18.43 10.95 0.39
CA ILE A 28 -18.10 10.02 1.45
C ILE A 28 -16.67 10.31 1.91
N THR A 29 -16.45 10.26 3.20
CA THR A 29 -15.13 10.40 3.82
C THR A 29 -14.94 9.31 4.87
N ASN A 30 -13.70 8.93 5.14
CA ASN A 30 -13.35 8.02 6.21
C ASN A 30 -13.16 8.75 7.57
N GLN A 31 -13.42 10.05 7.65
CA GLN A 31 -13.30 10.81 8.90
C GLN A 31 -14.58 10.72 9.74
N LYS A 32 -14.49 10.16 10.93
CA LYS A 32 -15.65 9.96 11.81
C LYS A 32 -16.37 11.27 12.16
N ALA A 33 -15.65 12.36 12.33
CA ALA A 33 -16.23 13.68 12.61
C ALA A 33 -17.23 14.16 11.53
N PHE A 34 -17.12 13.66 10.30
CA PHE A 34 -18.08 13.97 9.23
C PHE A 34 -19.49 13.43 9.49
N TYR A 35 -19.58 12.31 10.20
CA TYR A 35 -20.82 11.60 10.50
C TYR A 35 -21.39 11.94 11.88
N ALA A 36 -20.66 12.73 12.68
CA ALA A 36 -21.11 13.18 13.98
C ALA A 36 -22.05 14.39 13.87
N ASP A 37 -22.81 14.67 14.95
CA ASP A 37 -23.67 15.85 15.01
C ASP A 37 -22.88 17.15 14.78
N ALA A 38 -23.37 18.01 13.91
CA ALA A 38 -22.68 19.24 13.52
C ALA A 38 -22.45 20.19 14.70
N SER A 39 -23.37 20.25 15.67
CA SER A 39 -23.20 21.08 16.87
C SER A 39 -22.13 20.50 17.79
N LEU A 40 -22.05 19.19 17.92
CA LEU A 40 -20.98 18.52 18.64
C LEU A 40 -19.63 18.78 18.00
N VAL A 41 -19.52 18.62 16.67
CA VAL A 41 -18.28 18.89 15.91
C VAL A 41 -17.86 20.36 16.04
N ALA A 42 -18.83 21.29 15.99
CA ALA A 42 -18.55 22.72 16.18
C ALA A 42 -18.05 23.04 17.60
N PHE A 43 -18.58 22.38 18.61
CA PHE A 43 -18.17 22.52 20.00
C PHE A 43 -16.80 21.89 20.26
N VAL A 44 -16.60 20.64 19.87
CA VAL A 44 -15.38 19.87 20.17
C VAL A 44 -14.22 20.30 19.26
N ARG A 45 -14.51 20.66 18.01
CA ARG A 45 -13.51 20.99 16.99
C ARG A 45 -12.46 19.88 16.87
N PRO A 46 -12.82 18.66 16.41
CA PRO A 46 -11.94 17.51 16.35
C PRO A 46 -10.72 17.74 15.45
N GLY A 47 -9.66 16.98 15.70
CA GLY A 47 -8.37 17.12 15.07
C GLY A 47 -7.33 17.73 15.99
N LEU A 48 -6.09 17.65 15.57
CA LEU A 48 -4.93 18.21 16.26
C LEU A 48 -3.85 18.53 15.22
N VAL A 49 -3.41 19.77 15.20
CA VAL A 49 -2.28 20.23 14.38
C VAL A 49 -1.27 20.92 15.30
N ILE A 50 -0.02 20.50 15.19
CA ILE A 50 1.12 21.10 15.89
C ILE A 50 1.96 21.88 14.88
N LYS A 51 2.27 23.13 15.19
CA LYS A 51 3.21 23.91 14.40
C LYS A 51 4.30 24.46 15.33
N ILE A 52 5.53 23.99 15.17
CA ILE A 52 6.69 24.56 15.87
C ILE A 52 7.07 25.84 15.14
N THR A 53 7.07 26.95 15.85
CA THR A 53 7.31 28.30 15.30
C THR A 53 8.73 28.80 15.52
N ALA A 54 9.39 28.29 16.59
CA ALA A 54 10.79 28.58 16.87
C ALA A 54 11.39 27.52 17.77
N ALA A 55 12.69 27.32 17.67
CA ALA A 55 13.46 26.50 18.57
C ALA A 55 14.85 27.12 18.78
N GLN A 56 15.43 26.87 19.94
CA GLN A 56 16.79 27.34 20.26
C GLN A 56 17.49 26.42 21.26
N VAL A 57 18.80 26.41 21.21
CA VAL A 57 19.68 25.94 22.28
C VAL A 57 20.53 27.14 22.71
N ALA A 58 20.33 27.59 23.93
CA ALA A 58 21.08 28.70 24.49
C ALA A 58 22.53 28.30 24.81
N GLN A 59 23.42 29.26 25.03
CA GLN A 59 24.84 29.00 25.31
C GLN A 59 25.06 28.13 26.55
N ASP A 60 24.17 28.22 27.53
CA ASP A 60 24.19 27.43 28.77
C ASP A 60 23.62 25.99 28.55
N GLY A 61 23.30 25.62 27.32
CA GLY A 61 22.70 24.33 26.96
C GLY A 61 21.20 24.24 27.14
N THR A 62 20.52 25.30 27.57
CA THR A 62 19.05 25.29 27.73
C THR A 62 18.37 25.16 26.36
N ILE A 63 17.55 24.10 26.20
CA ILE A 63 16.78 23.82 24.99
C ILE A 63 15.38 24.35 25.18
N SER A 64 14.82 25.02 24.18
CA SER A 64 13.41 25.44 24.19
C SER A 64 12.80 25.47 22.79
N ALA A 65 11.46 25.28 22.73
CA ALA A 65 10.68 25.36 21.52
C ALA A 65 9.38 26.16 21.74
N ALA A 66 9.05 27.03 20.80
CA ALA A 66 7.75 27.69 20.75
C ALA A 66 6.87 27.00 19.70
N PHE A 67 5.61 26.79 20.02
CA PHE A 67 4.67 26.08 19.13
C PHE A 67 3.23 26.49 19.38
N THR A 68 2.38 26.23 18.38
CA THR A 68 0.92 26.40 18.48
C THR A 68 0.24 25.03 18.37
N LEU A 69 -0.93 24.93 19.01
CA LEU A 69 -1.87 23.82 18.90
C LEU A 69 -3.15 24.37 18.27
N THR A 70 -3.58 23.77 17.16
CA THR A 70 -4.80 24.19 16.47
C THR A 70 -5.62 22.99 16.04
N ASP A 71 -6.89 23.21 15.77
CA ASP A 71 -7.68 22.28 14.97
C ASP A 71 -7.26 22.36 13.48
N PRO A 72 -7.77 21.50 12.60
CA PRO A 72 -7.45 21.50 11.15
C PRO A 72 -7.86 22.80 10.42
N LYS A 73 -8.73 23.62 11.02
CA LYS A 73 -9.14 24.93 10.49
C LYS A 73 -8.22 26.07 10.94
N GLY A 74 -7.20 25.75 11.76
CA GLY A 74 -6.25 26.74 12.29
C GLY A 74 -6.73 27.46 13.55
N VAL A 75 -7.85 27.06 14.15
CA VAL A 75 -8.36 27.71 15.37
C VAL A 75 -7.63 27.17 16.60
N PRO A 76 -7.10 28.01 17.50
CA PRO A 76 -6.31 27.57 18.65
C PRO A 76 -7.04 26.57 19.56
N LEU A 77 -6.29 25.58 20.05
CA LEU A 77 -6.72 24.61 21.04
C LEU A 77 -6.03 24.87 22.38
N ASP A 78 -6.78 24.70 23.46
CA ASP A 78 -6.23 24.73 24.81
C ASP A 78 -5.55 23.40 25.16
N ARG A 79 -4.29 23.48 25.60
CA ARG A 79 -3.52 22.30 26.00
C ARG A 79 -4.16 21.55 27.18
N THR A 80 -4.78 22.29 28.11
CA THR A 80 -5.30 21.72 29.35
C THR A 80 -6.69 21.09 29.23
N GLY A 81 -7.37 21.34 28.11
CA GLY A 81 -8.74 20.84 27.89
C GLY A 81 -9.83 21.63 28.62
N ILE A 82 -9.51 22.80 29.19
CA ILE A 82 -10.47 23.62 29.95
C ILE A 82 -11.29 24.52 29.03
N ALA A 83 -10.62 25.24 28.13
CA ALA A 83 -11.28 26.13 27.19
C ALA A 83 -11.75 25.41 25.91
N THR A 84 -11.11 24.31 25.54
CA THR A 84 -11.51 23.46 24.41
C THR A 84 -11.51 22.00 24.86
N PRO A 85 -12.57 21.21 24.54
CA PRO A 85 -12.64 19.82 24.96
C PRO A 85 -11.44 18.99 24.53
N GLY A 86 -11.02 18.04 25.38
CA GLY A 86 -9.92 17.13 25.13
C GLY A 86 -8.55 17.76 25.41
N ALA A 87 -7.97 17.41 26.56
CA ALA A 87 -6.60 17.81 26.91
C ALA A 87 -5.59 17.23 25.91
N VAL A 88 -4.54 18.00 25.61
CA VAL A 88 -3.47 17.58 24.70
C VAL A 88 -2.27 17.11 25.51
N SER A 89 -1.96 15.82 25.41
CA SER A 89 -0.75 15.21 25.96
C SER A 89 0.40 15.41 24.97
N LEU A 90 1.52 15.97 25.43
CA LEU A 90 2.65 16.37 24.59
C LEU A 90 3.94 15.67 25.07
N ASN A 91 4.75 15.23 24.12
CA ASN A 91 6.09 14.71 24.34
C ASN A 91 7.08 15.37 23.37
N PHE A 92 8.30 15.56 23.82
CA PHE A 92 9.32 16.33 23.15
C PHE A 92 10.59 15.52 22.94
N VAL A 93 11.21 15.69 21.78
CA VAL A 93 12.51 15.12 21.41
C VAL A 93 13.42 16.25 20.96
N ALA A 94 14.69 16.18 21.31
CA ALA A 94 15.70 17.12 20.86
C ALA A 94 16.94 16.38 20.41
N ALA A 95 17.28 16.50 19.12
CA ALA A 95 18.38 15.79 18.51
C ALA A 95 19.22 16.74 17.63
N TYR A 96 20.44 16.31 17.28
CA TYR A 96 21.32 17.04 16.37
C TYR A 96 22.07 16.05 15.46
N ILE A 97 22.59 16.55 14.34
CA ILE A 97 23.46 15.80 13.45
C ILE A 97 24.91 16.23 13.72
N PRO A 98 25.77 15.36 14.31
CA PRO A 98 27.16 15.70 14.55
C PRO A 98 27.91 16.03 13.27
N LYS A 99 28.91 16.90 13.36
CA LYS A 99 29.74 17.29 12.23
C LYS A 99 30.34 16.06 11.52
N GLY A 100 30.14 16.01 10.20
CA GLY A 100 30.62 14.91 9.36
C GLY A 100 29.77 13.64 9.42
N GLN A 101 28.69 13.63 10.20
CA GLN A 101 27.72 12.55 10.24
C GLN A 101 26.44 12.89 9.44
N THR A 102 25.61 11.89 9.21
CA THR A 102 24.36 12.02 8.45
C THR A 102 23.14 11.53 9.21
N GLN A 103 23.35 11.04 10.44
CA GLN A 103 22.31 10.54 11.32
C GLN A 103 22.22 11.39 12.59
N TYR A 104 21.06 11.39 13.21
CA TYR A 104 20.82 12.12 14.45
C TYR A 104 21.44 11.43 15.67
N VAL A 105 21.76 12.23 16.67
CA VAL A 105 22.04 11.84 18.05
C VAL A 105 21.06 12.60 18.92
N ASP A 106 20.30 11.88 19.73
CA ASP A 106 19.31 12.47 20.64
C ASP A 106 20.01 12.97 21.94
N TYR A 107 19.64 14.15 22.39
CA TYR A 107 20.07 14.67 23.70
C TYR A 107 19.36 14.00 24.85
N ILE A 108 18.10 13.57 24.64
CA ILE A 108 17.27 12.95 25.64
C ILE A 108 17.50 11.44 25.57
N THR A 109 18.04 10.87 26.64
CA THR A 109 18.36 9.45 26.69
C THR A 109 17.85 8.81 27.97
N ARG A 110 17.69 7.49 27.89
CA ARG A 110 17.39 6.63 29.04
C ARG A 110 18.29 5.42 29.06
N SER A 111 18.52 4.87 30.24
CA SER A 111 19.13 3.56 30.36
C SER A 111 18.07 2.47 30.24
N ALA A 112 18.38 1.39 29.54
CA ALA A 112 17.58 0.18 29.44
C ALA A 112 18.48 -1.02 29.63
N THR A 113 18.01 -2.02 30.38
CA THR A 113 18.78 -3.23 30.70
C THR A 113 18.03 -4.45 30.19
N GLY A 114 18.71 -5.35 29.50
CA GLY A 114 18.17 -6.59 28.99
C GLY A 114 19.18 -7.73 29.00
N ALA A 115 18.69 -8.90 28.59
CA ALA A 115 19.42 -10.16 28.78
C ALA A 115 20.64 -10.32 27.85
N VAL A 116 20.61 -9.72 26.66
CA VAL A 116 21.63 -9.92 25.60
C VAL A 116 22.72 -8.85 25.68
N SER A 117 22.34 -7.58 25.75
CA SER A 117 23.28 -6.45 25.65
C SER A 117 23.61 -5.82 27.01
N GLY A 118 23.03 -6.33 28.13
CA GLY A 118 23.18 -5.69 29.43
C GLY A 118 22.52 -4.31 29.44
N THR A 119 23.20 -3.34 30.08
CA THR A 119 22.68 -1.95 30.13
C THR A 119 23.17 -1.15 28.95
N VAL A 120 22.21 -0.59 28.18
CA VAL A 120 22.44 0.26 27.03
C VAL A 120 21.79 1.64 27.21
N THR A 121 22.30 2.63 26.49
CA THR A 121 21.67 3.95 26.40
C THR A 121 20.78 3.98 25.17
N GLN A 122 19.53 4.42 25.34
CA GLN A 122 18.57 4.57 24.25
C GLN A 122 18.14 6.03 24.12
N ALA A 123 17.87 6.48 22.88
CA ALA A 123 17.16 7.73 22.65
C ALA A 123 15.76 7.69 23.28
N ALA A 124 15.30 8.82 23.76
CA ALA A 124 14.04 8.93 24.48
C ALA A 124 13.32 10.25 24.16
N SER A 125 12.19 10.47 24.81
CA SER A 125 11.46 11.74 24.82
C SER A 125 11.21 12.19 26.25
N GLU A 126 10.95 13.47 26.43
CA GLU A 126 10.56 14.01 27.73
C GLU A 126 9.23 14.77 27.67
N SER A 127 8.58 14.93 28.83
CA SER A 127 7.37 15.72 29.01
C SER A 127 7.35 16.52 30.32
N ASN A 128 8.46 16.45 31.09
CA ASN A 128 8.60 16.99 32.44
C ASN A 128 9.25 18.38 32.49
N GLY A 129 9.46 19.03 31.34
CA GLY A 129 9.92 20.42 31.27
C GLY A 129 8.83 21.43 31.60
N VAL A 130 9.14 22.70 31.39
CA VAL A 130 8.29 23.83 31.82
C VAL A 130 7.56 24.44 30.64
N PHE A 131 6.24 24.56 30.74
CA PHE A 131 5.40 25.28 29.80
C PHE A 131 5.18 26.73 30.23
N THR A 132 5.35 27.67 29.30
CA THR A 132 4.98 29.07 29.47
C THR A 132 4.16 29.56 28.27
N PRO A 133 3.23 30.50 28.44
CA PRO A 133 2.54 31.15 27.31
C PRO A 133 3.53 31.82 26.35
N ALA A 134 3.26 31.76 25.04
CA ALA A 134 4.07 32.39 24.00
C ALA A 134 3.18 32.82 22.83
N GLY A 135 2.72 34.05 22.84
CA GLY A 135 1.71 34.53 21.88
C GLY A 135 0.43 33.72 21.95
N ASP A 136 -0.05 33.25 20.79
CA ASP A 136 -1.24 32.39 20.68
C ASP A 136 -0.94 30.90 20.95
N GLY A 137 0.24 30.59 21.48
CA GLY A 137 0.68 29.23 21.73
C GLY A 137 1.49 29.08 23.02
N TYR A 138 2.41 28.19 22.99
CA TYR A 138 3.19 27.75 24.14
C TYR A 138 4.68 27.75 23.83
N ARG A 139 5.49 28.00 24.86
CA ARG A 139 6.90 27.66 24.87
C ARG A 139 7.11 26.52 25.84
N TYR A 140 7.84 25.51 25.40
CA TYR A 140 8.34 24.43 26.25
C TYR A 140 9.84 24.60 26.45
N THR A 141 10.26 24.66 27.70
CA THR A 141 11.67 24.61 28.08
C THR A 141 11.98 23.22 28.60
N PHE A 142 12.90 22.55 27.96
CA PHE A 142 13.28 21.17 28.26
C PHE A 142 13.92 21.08 29.65
N SER A 143 13.70 19.96 30.34
CA SER A 143 14.46 19.59 31.53
C SER A 143 15.87 19.11 31.19
N THR A 144 15.99 18.45 30.03
CA THR A 144 17.28 18.04 29.45
C THR A 144 18.01 19.25 28.87
N ARG A 145 19.33 19.30 29.07
CA ARG A 145 20.20 20.33 28.50
C ARG A 145 21.17 19.73 27.49
N ALA A 146 21.53 20.50 26.48
CA ALA A 146 22.65 20.17 25.63
C ALA A 146 23.95 20.22 26.48
N PRO A 147 24.91 19.30 26.22
CA PRO A 147 26.16 19.28 26.97
C PRO A 147 27.00 20.55 26.76
N SER A 148 27.86 20.87 27.72
CA SER A 148 28.79 21.98 27.55
C SER A 148 29.62 21.80 26.28
N GLY A 149 29.74 22.87 25.47
CA GLY A 149 30.50 22.83 24.23
C GLY A 149 29.77 22.13 23.08
N PHE A 150 28.45 21.97 23.16
CA PHE A 150 27.66 21.45 22.04
C PHE A 150 27.94 22.23 20.72
N ASP A 151 27.83 21.57 19.59
CA ASP A 151 28.14 22.18 18.28
C ASP A 151 27.01 23.13 17.84
N GLN A 152 27.22 24.43 18.05
CA GLN A 152 26.26 25.47 17.66
C GLN A 152 26.09 25.64 16.14
N ALA A 153 27.00 25.07 15.33
CA ALA A 153 26.93 25.14 13.87
C ALA A 153 26.27 23.90 13.26
N ALA A 154 26.02 22.87 14.05
CA ALA A 154 25.33 21.65 13.62
C ALA A 154 23.84 21.91 13.39
N THR A 155 23.24 21.10 12.53
CA THR A 155 21.78 21.05 12.42
C THR A 155 21.18 20.37 13.66
N HIS A 156 20.29 21.09 14.30
CA HIS A 156 19.47 20.59 15.42
C HIS A 156 18.04 20.42 14.97
N THR A 157 17.31 19.51 15.61
CA THR A 157 15.90 19.26 15.33
C THR A 157 15.13 19.05 16.63
N ILE A 158 14.04 19.79 16.77
CA ILE A 158 13.04 19.50 17.80
C ILE A 158 11.92 18.70 17.16
N GLY A 159 11.52 17.62 17.82
CA GLY A 159 10.33 16.85 17.51
C GLY A 159 9.29 17.01 18.62
N ILE A 160 8.02 17.17 18.25
CA ILE A 160 6.88 17.16 19.16
C ILE A 160 5.89 16.14 18.63
N TYR A 161 5.46 15.20 19.48
CA TYR A 161 4.33 14.35 19.19
C TYR A 161 3.30 14.42 20.31
N ALA A 162 2.03 14.37 19.93
CA ALA A 162 0.94 14.60 20.87
C ALA A 162 -0.29 13.77 20.56
N SER A 163 -1.12 13.60 21.58
CA SER A 163 -2.45 13.02 21.48
C SER A 163 -3.49 13.93 22.13
N ARG A 164 -4.66 14.00 21.53
CA ARG A 164 -5.85 14.63 22.07
C ARG A 164 -6.96 13.59 22.14
N ASP A 165 -7.36 13.24 23.35
CA ASP A 165 -8.39 12.22 23.58
C ASP A 165 -9.79 12.86 23.51
N LEU A 166 -10.59 12.38 22.56
CA LEU A 166 -11.98 12.79 22.33
C LEU A 166 -12.93 11.58 22.37
N THR A 167 -12.51 10.49 23.03
CA THR A 167 -13.31 9.25 23.12
C THR A 167 -14.64 9.46 23.83
N GLU A 168 -14.73 10.38 24.80
CA GLU A 168 -15.98 10.76 25.47
C GLU A 168 -17.04 11.31 24.51
N PHE A 169 -16.62 11.84 23.35
CA PHE A 169 -17.49 12.36 22.30
C PHE A 169 -17.68 11.38 21.14
N ASP A 170 -17.23 10.13 21.29
CA ASP A 170 -17.17 9.13 20.21
C ASP A 170 -16.38 9.61 18.98
N LEU A 171 -15.37 10.44 19.20
CA LEU A 171 -14.48 10.99 18.16
C LEU A 171 -13.04 10.45 18.25
N GLY A 172 -12.80 9.50 19.19
CA GLY A 172 -11.53 8.80 19.37
C GLY A 172 -10.38 9.70 19.78
N THR A 173 -9.15 9.23 19.59
CA THR A 173 -7.93 9.97 19.91
C THR A 173 -7.31 10.53 18.63
N ASN A 174 -7.11 11.84 18.60
CA ASN A 174 -6.41 12.50 17.50
C ASN A 174 -4.92 12.62 17.83
N TYR A 175 -4.06 12.25 16.88
CA TYR A 175 -2.60 12.28 17.02
C TYR A 175 -1.99 13.27 16.05
N ALA A 176 -0.91 13.92 16.46
CA ALA A 176 -0.11 14.79 15.61
C ALA A 176 1.37 14.66 15.94
N SER A 177 2.22 14.83 14.93
CA SER A 177 3.67 14.97 15.09
C SER A 177 4.16 16.14 14.25
N ALA A 178 5.16 16.85 14.74
CA ALA A 178 5.81 17.94 14.02
C ALA A 178 7.30 17.96 14.33
N THR A 179 8.11 18.37 13.36
CA THR A 179 9.55 18.57 13.53
C THR A 179 9.94 19.97 13.07
N PHE A 180 11.01 20.50 13.63
CA PHE A 180 11.56 21.81 13.29
C PHE A 180 13.08 21.76 13.29
N ASN A 181 13.68 22.06 12.15
CA ASN A 181 15.13 22.05 11.95
C ASN A 181 15.69 23.46 12.09
N PHE A 182 16.80 23.62 12.79
CA PHE A 182 17.48 24.89 12.99
C PHE A 182 18.98 24.70 13.23
N VAL A 183 19.72 25.79 13.10
CA VAL A 183 21.14 25.87 13.49
C VAL A 183 21.23 26.91 14.61
N PRO A 184 21.69 26.54 15.83
CA PRO A 184 21.65 27.40 17.00
C PRO A 184 22.30 28.77 16.84
N ASN A 185 23.44 28.85 16.13
CA ASN A 185 24.11 30.14 15.88
C ASN A 185 23.50 30.98 14.75
N GLY A 186 22.52 30.43 14.00
CA GLY A 186 21.81 31.12 12.92
C GLY A 186 22.69 31.44 11.67
N LEU A 187 23.93 30.95 11.60
CA LEU A 187 24.86 31.30 10.52
C LEU A 187 24.71 30.46 9.26
N ALA A 188 23.96 29.36 9.31
CA ALA A 188 23.73 28.48 8.18
C ALA A 188 22.28 27.99 8.13
N ALA A 189 21.81 27.60 6.95
CA ALA A 189 20.56 26.86 6.81
C ALA A 189 20.73 25.43 7.37
N PRO A 190 19.71 24.89 8.07
CA PRO A 190 19.79 23.52 8.55
C PRO A 190 19.79 22.51 7.40
N VAL A 191 20.62 21.48 7.51
CA VAL A 191 20.66 20.35 6.58
C VAL A 191 20.20 19.11 7.34
N ALA A 192 18.91 18.86 7.32
CA ALA A 192 18.31 17.70 7.97
C ALA A 192 18.58 16.42 7.19
N ARG A 193 18.43 15.27 7.86
CA ARG A 193 18.40 13.97 7.18
C ARG A 193 17.08 13.83 6.42
N ASP A 194 17.16 13.70 5.10
CA ASP A 194 16.02 13.74 4.18
C ASP A 194 16.21 12.68 3.07
N VAL A 195 16.30 11.41 3.47
CA VAL A 195 16.57 10.26 2.58
C VAL A 195 15.29 9.69 1.99
N ILE A 196 14.22 9.65 2.77
CA ILE A 196 12.89 9.18 2.36
C ILE A 196 11.82 10.11 2.95
N ARG A 197 10.68 10.19 2.30
CA ARG A 197 9.52 10.96 2.76
C ARG A 197 8.41 10.04 3.25
N THR A 198 7.63 10.53 4.21
CA THR A 198 6.47 9.82 4.77
C THR A 198 5.50 9.35 3.69
N GLN A 199 5.27 10.14 2.62
CA GLN A 199 4.37 9.73 1.52
C GLN A 199 4.82 8.44 0.82
N SER A 200 6.12 8.12 0.79
CA SER A 200 6.59 6.85 0.21
C SER A 200 6.13 5.66 1.06
N CYS A 201 6.08 5.82 2.37
CA CYS A 201 5.57 4.81 3.31
C CYS A 201 4.04 4.72 3.25
N ASP A 202 3.36 5.86 3.16
CA ASP A 202 1.90 5.98 3.16
C ASP A 202 1.24 5.32 1.93
N ARG A 203 2.02 5.00 0.90
CA ARG A 203 1.52 4.19 -0.24
C ARG A 203 0.97 2.83 0.21
N CYS A 204 1.60 2.22 1.22
CA CYS A 204 1.23 0.92 1.78
C CYS A 204 0.64 1.04 3.18
N HIS A 205 1.14 1.99 4.00
CA HIS A 205 0.75 2.15 5.39
C HIS A 205 -0.48 3.05 5.60
N ASP A 206 -1.01 3.68 4.54
CA ASP A 206 -2.10 4.66 4.57
C ASP A 206 -1.71 5.91 5.37
N GLN A 207 -1.40 5.76 6.64
CA GLN A 207 -0.74 6.76 7.47
C GLN A 207 0.32 6.07 8.32
N LEU A 208 1.61 6.31 8.00
CA LEU A 208 2.70 5.74 8.76
C LEU A 208 2.64 6.20 10.21
N SER A 209 2.36 5.27 11.10
CA SER A 209 2.28 5.51 12.54
C SER A 209 2.77 4.30 13.32
N ALA A 210 3.32 4.56 14.50
CA ALA A 210 3.81 3.52 15.40
C ALA A 210 3.57 3.91 16.86
N HIS A 211 3.95 3.03 17.77
CA HIS A 211 3.82 3.25 19.22
C HIS A 211 2.38 3.61 19.63
N GLY A 212 1.42 2.78 19.18
CA GLY A 212 0.01 3.01 19.45
C GLY A 212 -0.59 4.19 18.68
N GLY A 213 -0.02 4.54 17.49
CA GLY A 213 -0.49 5.64 16.65
C GLY A 213 0.04 7.01 17.02
N SER A 214 0.78 7.10 18.14
CA SER A 214 1.19 8.40 18.71
C SER A 214 2.35 9.07 17.96
N ARG A 215 3.20 8.30 17.27
CA ARG A 215 4.33 8.83 16.50
C ARG A 215 4.08 8.63 15.02
N ARG A 216 4.12 9.72 14.27
CA ARG A 216 3.74 9.75 12.86
C ARG A 216 4.81 10.44 12.02
N GLY A 217 5.06 9.87 10.85
CA GLY A 217 6.01 10.40 9.88
C GLY A 217 7.46 10.02 10.15
N VAL A 218 8.19 9.80 9.05
CA VAL A 218 9.60 9.40 9.06
C VAL A 218 10.46 10.45 9.77
N GLU A 219 10.16 11.72 9.57
CA GLU A 219 10.88 12.86 10.12
C GLU A 219 10.87 12.86 11.67
N MET A 220 9.82 12.26 12.26
CA MET A 220 9.73 12.06 13.71
C MET A 220 10.47 10.78 14.13
N CYS A 221 10.33 9.70 13.37
CA CYS A 221 10.91 8.39 13.71
C CYS A 221 12.43 8.47 13.80
N ILE A 222 13.10 9.15 12.85
CA ILE A 222 14.57 9.23 12.77
C ILE A 222 15.24 9.98 13.93
N LEU A 223 14.48 10.69 14.76
CA LEU A 223 15.04 11.39 15.90
C LEU A 223 15.38 10.43 17.06
N CYS A 224 14.59 9.34 17.22
CA CYS A 224 14.80 8.33 18.26
C CYS A 224 15.36 7.01 17.70
N HIS A 225 15.00 6.64 16.47
CA HIS A 225 15.53 5.46 15.79
C HIS A 225 16.89 5.78 15.15
N THR A 226 17.89 5.89 15.99
CA THR A 226 19.27 6.31 15.67
C THR A 226 20.24 5.17 15.99
N PRO A 227 21.49 5.20 15.49
CA PRO A 227 22.53 4.22 15.85
C PRO A 227 22.78 4.11 17.36
N GLN A 228 22.38 5.10 18.11
CA GLN A 228 22.49 5.18 19.58
C GLN A 228 21.53 4.20 20.29
N THR A 229 20.47 3.72 19.59
CA THR A 229 19.39 2.97 20.21
C THR A 229 19.44 1.48 19.83
N THR A 230 19.60 0.63 20.84
CA THR A 230 19.62 -0.83 20.71
C THR A 230 18.57 -1.43 21.63
N ASP A 231 17.88 -2.47 21.18
CA ASP A 231 17.07 -3.33 22.03
C ASP A 231 18.00 -4.23 22.88
N PRO A 232 18.03 -4.08 24.20
CA PRO A 232 18.97 -4.81 25.02
C PRO A 232 18.62 -6.29 25.21
N ASP A 233 17.38 -6.68 24.97
CA ASP A 233 16.92 -8.06 25.13
C ASP A 233 17.19 -8.92 23.88
N SER A 234 17.06 -8.38 22.70
CA SER A 234 17.40 -9.08 21.46
C SER A 234 18.82 -8.78 20.95
N GLY A 235 19.43 -7.67 21.40
CA GLY A 235 20.68 -7.15 20.86
C GLY A 235 20.56 -6.46 19.50
N ASN A 236 19.37 -6.38 18.92
CA ASN A 236 19.17 -5.74 17.65
C ASN A 236 19.15 -4.21 17.78
N THR A 237 19.85 -3.53 16.87
CA THR A 237 19.70 -2.08 16.77
C THR A 237 18.33 -1.74 16.23
N VAL A 238 17.74 -0.65 16.74
CA VAL A 238 16.53 -0.05 16.19
C VAL A 238 16.84 1.22 15.39
N ASP A 239 18.08 1.38 14.93
CA ASP A 239 18.43 2.40 13.93
C ASP A 239 17.52 2.26 12.70
N LEU A 240 16.84 3.35 12.29
CA LEU A 240 15.77 3.29 11.31
C LEU A 240 16.17 2.59 10.00
N PRO A 241 17.33 2.92 9.37
CA PRO A 241 17.73 2.27 8.12
C PRO A 241 17.93 0.75 8.29
N VAL A 242 18.42 0.29 9.43
CA VAL A 242 18.58 -1.16 9.68
C VAL A 242 17.24 -1.81 9.96
N MET A 243 16.50 -1.24 10.88
CA MET A 243 15.22 -1.79 11.34
C MET A 243 14.20 -1.90 10.20
N VAL A 244 14.03 -0.84 9.43
CA VAL A 244 13.04 -0.80 8.34
C VAL A 244 13.38 -1.79 7.23
N HIS A 245 14.64 -1.86 6.81
CA HIS A 245 15.05 -2.84 5.81
C HIS A 245 14.82 -4.28 6.29
N LYS A 246 15.23 -4.61 7.54
CA LYS A 246 15.03 -5.96 8.10
C LYS A 246 13.55 -6.33 8.22
N ILE A 247 12.70 -5.40 8.66
CA ILE A 247 11.25 -5.63 8.75
C ILE A 247 10.66 -5.97 7.37
N HIS A 248 11.03 -5.23 6.34
CA HIS A 248 10.47 -5.42 4.99
C HIS A 248 11.09 -6.61 4.24
N MET A 249 12.33 -7.00 4.55
CA MET A 249 12.90 -8.27 4.11
C MET A 249 12.20 -9.48 4.78
N GLY A 250 11.88 -9.35 6.06
CA GLY A 250 11.10 -10.32 6.81
C GLY A 250 11.55 -11.76 6.62
N SER A 251 10.69 -12.60 6.05
CA SER A 251 10.96 -14.02 5.79
C SER A 251 12.10 -14.28 4.79
N GLN A 252 12.49 -13.27 4.01
CA GLN A 252 13.57 -13.35 3.01
C GLN A 252 14.94 -12.92 3.57
N LEU A 253 15.03 -12.57 4.86
CA LEU A 253 16.35 -12.31 5.47
C LEU A 253 17.18 -13.60 5.47
N PRO A 254 18.44 -13.57 5.01
CA PRO A 254 19.31 -14.75 5.04
C PRO A 254 19.43 -15.36 6.45
N SER A 255 19.45 -14.54 7.50
CA SER A 255 19.44 -15.03 8.89
C SER A 255 18.15 -15.76 9.25
N VAL A 256 17.00 -15.28 8.77
CA VAL A 256 15.70 -15.92 9.02
C VAL A 256 15.59 -17.23 8.26
N GLU A 257 16.01 -17.26 6.99
CA GLU A 257 16.10 -18.50 6.21
C GLU A 257 17.03 -19.54 6.87
N ALA A 258 18.07 -19.09 7.55
CA ALA A 258 18.96 -19.94 8.35
C ALA A 258 18.38 -20.31 9.74
N GLY A 259 17.12 -19.97 10.02
CA GLY A 259 16.42 -20.33 11.25
C GLY A 259 16.63 -19.37 12.42
N LYS A 260 17.25 -18.20 12.21
CA LYS A 260 17.44 -17.17 13.25
C LYS A 260 16.38 -16.07 13.08
N PRO A 261 15.37 -15.97 13.97
CA PRO A 261 14.30 -15.00 13.82
C PRO A 261 14.80 -13.56 13.99
N TYR A 262 14.19 -12.62 13.27
CA TYR A 262 14.38 -11.20 13.50
C TYR A 262 13.28 -10.66 14.41
N GLN A 263 13.67 -10.35 15.65
CA GLN A 263 12.77 -9.93 16.72
C GLN A 263 13.26 -8.65 17.39
N ILE A 264 12.32 -7.82 17.83
CA ILE A 264 12.55 -6.66 18.67
C ILE A 264 11.64 -6.81 19.88
N ILE A 265 12.21 -6.74 21.07
CA ILE A 265 11.48 -6.85 22.33
C ILE A 265 11.05 -5.44 22.74
N GLY A 266 9.75 -5.22 22.71
CA GLY A 266 9.14 -3.92 22.98
C GLY A 266 8.73 -3.72 24.43
N PHE A 267 7.85 -2.76 24.64
CA PHE A 267 7.32 -2.41 25.95
C PHE A 267 6.75 -3.63 26.69
N GLN A 268 7.07 -3.77 27.97
CA GLN A 268 6.66 -4.88 28.84
C GLN A 268 7.06 -6.28 28.34
N GLY A 269 8.16 -6.38 27.61
CA GLY A 269 8.66 -7.66 27.11
C GLY A 269 7.86 -8.21 25.90
N GLY A 270 7.02 -7.38 25.28
CA GLY A 270 6.26 -7.79 24.10
C GLY A 270 7.18 -8.10 22.92
N VAL A 271 7.14 -9.34 22.44
CA VAL A 271 7.94 -9.80 21.29
C VAL A 271 7.29 -9.35 19.99
N ASN A 272 7.98 -8.49 19.26
CA ASN A 272 7.63 -8.17 17.87
C ASN A 272 8.50 -9.04 16.95
N ASP A 273 7.90 -10.07 16.39
CA ASP A 273 8.56 -11.01 15.47
C ASP A 273 8.22 -10.64 14.02
N TRP A 274 9.23 -10.21 13.29
CA TRP A 274 9.09 -9.78 11.89
C TRP A 274 9.51 -10.85 10.88
N SER A 275 9.90 -12.04 11.35
CA SER A 275 10.42 -13.14 10.53
C SER A 275 9.40 -13.70 9.54
N THR A 276 8.12 -13.47 9.75
CA THR A 276 7.03 -13.94 8.89
C THR A 276 6.48 -12.87 7.94
N VAL A 277 7.05 -11.68 7.97
CA VAL A 277 6.62 -10.60 7.06
C VAL A 277 7.00 -10.96 5.63
N VAL A 278 6.04 -10.81 4.73
CA VAL A 278 6.23 -10.95 3.29
C VAL A 278 5.88 -9.62 2.65
N LEU A 279 6.87 -8.96 2.08
CA LEU A 279 6.62 -7.73 1.33
C LEU A 279 5.83 -8.07 0.06
N PRO A 280 4.71 -7.40 -0.23
CA PRO A 280 3.91 -7.67 -1.44
C PRO A 280 4.60 -7.23 -2.74
N SER A 281 5.71 -6.53 -2.64
CA SER A 281 6.59 -6.12 -3.75
C SER A 281 7.96 -6.79 -3.59
N ASP A 282 8.72 -6.87 -4.67
CA ASP A 282 10.11 -7.35 -4.59
C ASP A 282 10.96 -6.35 -3.79
N PRO A 283 11.70 -6.79 -2.75
CA PRO A 283 12.50 -5.89 -1.90
C PRO A 283 13.68 -5.23 -2.64
N ARG A 284 14.06 -5.74 -3.81
CA ARG A 284 15.09 -5.11 -4.67
C ARG A 284 14.65 -3.79 -5.29
N ARG A 285 13.36 -3.47 -5.25
CA ARG A 285 12.80 -2.20 -5.76
C ARG A 285 13.02 -1.06 -4.76
N CYS A 286 14.27 -0.64 -4.60
CA CYS A 286 14.66 0.42 -3.66
C CYS A 286 13.87 1.72 -3.87
N GLU A 287 13.52 2.04 -5.13
CA GLU A 287 12.79 3.26 -5.51
C GLU A 287 11.35 3.31 -4.99
N VAL A 288 10.80 2.21 -4.48
CA VAL A 288 9.48 2.23 -3.82
C VAL A 288 9.50 3.13 -2.60
N CYS A 289 10.58 3.07 -1.81
CA CYS A 289 10.80 3.90 -0.63
C CYS A 289 11.69 5.11 -0.93
N HIS A 290 12.79 4.89 -1.66
CA HIS A 290 13.75 5.91 -2.07
C HIS A 290 13.32 6.66 -3.34
N ASP A 291 12.06 7.12 -3.36
CA ASP A 291 11.47 7.80 -4.51
C ASP A 291 12.09 9.19 -4.71
N GLN A 292 12.90 9.34 -5.77
CA GLN A 292 13.53 10.61 -6.13
C GLN A 292 12.51 11.70 -6.51
N LYS A 293 11.27 11.31 -6.83
CA LYS A 293 10.17 12.25 -7.16
C LYS A 293 9.42 12.71 -5.92
N SER A 294 9.68 12.13 -4.75
CA SER A 294 9.05 12.51 -3.47
C SER A 294 9.46 13.92 -2.99
N GLY A 295 10.48 14.51 -3.58
CA GLY A 295 11.07 15.76 -3.13
C GLY A 295 12.08 15.59 -1.99
N ALA A 296 12.41 14.36 -1.58
CA ALA A 296 13.48 14.11 -0.62
C ALA A 296 14.84 14.48 -1.22
N THR A 297 15.54 15.41 -0.57
CA THR A 297 16.80 15.99 -1.11
C THR A 297 17.96 14.99 -1.15
N GLN A 298 17.85 13.90 -0.38
CA GLN A 298 18.86 12.85 -0.27
C GLN A 298 18.32 11.49 -0.75
N ALA A 299 17.23 11.46 -1.52
CA ALA A 299 16.60 10.20 -1.97
C ALA A 299 17.58 9.29 -2.73
N GLY A 300 18.55 9.86 -3.46
CA GLY A 300 19.61 9.12 -4.16
C GLY A 300 20.77 8.65 -3.26
N ALA A 301 20.72 8.85 -1.95
CA ALA A 301 21.83 8.50 -1.06
C ALA A 301 22.15 7.00 -1.08
N TYR A 302 21.16 6.13 -1.26
CA TYR A 302 21.38 4.69 -1.39
C TYR A 302 22.27 4.31 -2.59
N LEU A 303 22.29 5.13 -3.63
CA LEU A 303 23.14 4.94 -4.82
C LEU A 303 24.54 5.53 -4.63
N THR A 304 24.64 6.66 -3.94
CA THR A 304 25.88 7.47 -3.93
C THR A 304 26.69 7.31 -2.64
N ARG A 305 26.09 6.70 -1.61
CA ARG A 305 26.72 6.52 -0.29
C ARG A 305 26.45 5.10 0.25
N PRO A 306 26.92 4.05 -0.45
CA PRO A 306 26.76 2.68 0.06
C PRO A 306 27.51 2.53 1.37
N THR A 307 26.85 1.90 2.36
CA THR A 307 27.43 1.64 3.67
C THR A 307 27.21 0.20 4.09
N ARG A 308 28.15 -0.36 4.86
CA ARG A 308 28.02 -1.71 5.42
C ARG A 308 26.76 -1.87 6.26
N VAL A 309 26.36 -0.84 6.98
CA VAL A 309 25.17 -0.83 7.82
C VAL A 309 23.91 -0.97 6.96
N ALA A 310 23.79 -0.19 5.89
CA ALA A 310 22.64 -0.23 5.00
C ALA A 310 22.59 -1.56 4.22
N CYS A 311 23.68 -1.97 3.60
CA CYS A 311 23.75 -3.22 2.84
C CYS A 311 23.55 -4.44 3.73
N GLY A 312 24.22 -4.50 4.90
CA GLY A 312 24.11 -5.58 5.86
C GLY A 312 22.76 -5.67 6.56
N SER A 313 21.86 -4.70 6.35
CA SER A 313 20.49 -4.82 6.87
C SER A 313 19.64 -5.82 6.06
N CYS A 314 19.91 -5.97 4.76
CA CYS A 314 19.29 -6.98 3.90
C CYS A 314 20.21 -8.20 3.70
N HIS A 315 21.51 -7.96 3.51
CA HIS A 315 22.56 -8.99 3.35
C HIS A 315 23.15 -9.36 4.71
N ASP A 316 22.33 -9.80 5.65
CA ASP A 316 22.72 -9.96 7.05
C ASP A 316 23.52 -11.25 7.35
N ASN A 317 23.78 -12.05 6.33
CA ASN A 317 24.75 -13.14 6.33
C ASN A 317 26.16 -12.71 5.94
N VAL A 318 26.37 -11.44 5.52
CA VAL A 318 27.67 -10.91 5.16
C VAL A 318 28.43 -10.42 6.41
N ASN A 319 29.65 -10.91 6.61
CA ASN A 319 30.54 -10.39 7.64
C ASN A 319 31.61 -9.51 7.01
N PHE A 320 31.39 -8.21 7.03
CA PHE A 320 32.32 -7.26 6.43
C PHE A 320 33.71 -7.22 7.10
N SER A 321 33.82 -7.56 8.37
CA SER A 321 35.11 -7.53 9.07
C SER A 321 36.01 -8.71 8.69
N THR A 322 35.43 -9.88 8.43
CA THR A 322 36.17 -11.09 8.04
C THR A 322 36.15 -11.31 6.52
N GLY A 323 35.25 -10.66 5.80
CA GLY A 323 34.98 -10.89 4.38
C GLY A 323 34.15 -12.13 4.09
N ALA A 324 33.63 -12.82 5.10
CA ALA A 324 32.76 -13.98 4.87
C ALA A 324 31.49 -13.54 4.13
N ASN A 325 31.17 -14.27 3.05
CA ASN A 325 30.08 -13.97 2.11
C ASN A 325 30.19 -12.63 1.36
N HIS A 326 31.37 -12.00 1.35
CA HIS A 326 31.65 -10.81 0.56
C HIS A 326 32.78 -11.09 -0.44
N ALA A 327 32.46 -11.12 -1.74
CA ALA A 327 33.41 -11.47 -2.80
C ALA A 327 34.67 -10.56 -2.84
N GLY A 328 34.51 -9.31 -2.41
CA GLY A 328 35.62 -8.34 -2.31
C GLY A 328 36.50 -8.51 -1.04
N GLY A 329 36.25 -9.56 -0.22
CA GLY A 329 36.98 -9.80 1.02
C GLY A 329 36.61 -8.82 2.15
N PRO A 330 37.47 -8.70 3.19
CA PRO A 330 37.20 -7.84 4.34
C PRO A 330 37.05 -6.36 3.97
N GLN A 331 36.04 -5.71 4.54
CA GLN A 331 35.78 -4.28 4.41
C GLN A 331 35.55 -3.66 5.80
N ILE A 332 36.59 -3.03 6.33
CA ILE A 332 36.55 -2.43 7.68
C ILE A 332 36.07 -0.97 7.67
N SER A 333 35.88 -0.38 6.48
CA SER A 333 35.48 1.01 6.29
C SER A 333 34.49 1.11 5.11
N ASP A 334 33.61 2.09 5.14
CA ASP A 334 32.67 2.36 4.04
C ASP A 334 33.31 3.11 2.86
N ASN A 335 34.56 3.61 3.02
CA ASN A 335 35.22 4.49 2.06
C ASN A 335 35.50 3.84 0.69
N GLN A 336 35.50 2.51 0.62
CA GLN A 336 35.84 1.78 -0.60
C GLN A 336 34.61 1.10 -1.24
N CYS A 337 33.45 1.08 -0.59
CA CYS A 337 32.26 0.41 -1.11
C CYS A 337 31.89 0.88 -2.52
N ALA A 338 31.90 2.20 -2.75
CA ALA A 338 31.56 2.80 -4.04
C ALA A 338 32.57 2.53 -5.17
N GLN A 339 33.75 1.95 -4.89
CA GLN A 339 34.70 1.60 -5.94
C GLN A 339 34.27 0.40 -6.78
N CYS A 340 33.55 -0.55 -6.14
CA CYS A 340 32.98 -1.71 -6.81
C CYS A 340 31.47 -1.57 -6.97
N HIS A 341 30.79 -1.02 -5.97
CA HIS A 341 29.35 -0.81 -5.95
C HIS A 341 29.01 0.63 -6.38
N ASN A 342 29.31 0.96 -7.64
CA ASN A 342 28.94 2.25 -8.22
C ASN A 342 27.39 2.35 -8.37
N PRO A 343 26.83 3.54 -8.58
CA PRO A 343 25.37 3.71 -8.67
C PRO A 343 24.70 2.90 -9.76
N GLN A 344 25.31 2.82 -10.93
CA GLN A 344 24.81 2.10 -12.10
C GLN A 344 25.96 1.67 -12.99
N GLY A 345 25.98 0.40 -13.37
CA GLY A 345 26.87 -0.17 -14.34
C GLY A 345 26.30 -0.12 -15.77
N GLU A 346 26.90 -0.90 -16.66
CA GLU A 346 26.50 -0.97 -18.06
C GLU A 346 25.44 -2.04 -18.32
N LEU A 347 25.35 -3.06 -17.45
CA LEU A 347 24.52 -4.23 -17.65
C LEU A 347 23.58 -4.46 -16.46
N ASP A 348 22.42 -5.05 -16.74
CA ASP A 348 21.58 -5.66 -15.72
C ASP A 348 22.39 -6.77 -15.02
N PHE A 349 22.21 -6.92 -13.71
CA PHE A 349 22.86 -7.94 -12.86
C PHE A 349 24.39 -7.80 -12.72
N ASP A 350 24.95 -6.65 -13.02
CA ASP A 350 26.34 -6.33 -12.69
C ASP A 350 26.53 -5.99 -11.20
N ALA A 351 27.76 -5.71 -10.77
CA ALA A 351 28.07 -5.40 -9.37
C ALA A 351 27.67 -3.97 -8.94
N SER A 352 27.11 -3.15 -9.83
CA SER A 352 26.58 -1.84 -9.46
C SER A 352 25.33 -1.98 -8.56
N ILE A 353 25.01 -0.91 -7.84
CA ILE A 353 23.87 -0.94 -6.92
C ILE A 353 22.57 -1.22 -7.69
N LYS A 354 22.32 -0.50 -8.78
CA LYS A 354 21.13 -0.75 -9.60
C LYS A 354 21.18 -2.09 -10.32
N GLY A 355 22.32 -2.43 -10.90
CA GLY A 355 22.48 -3.67 -11.66
C GLY A 355 22.23 -4.90 -10.80
N ALA A 356 22.84 -4.95 -9.61
CA ALA A 356 22.66 -6.09 -8.69
C ALA A 356 21.22 -6.23 -8.13
N HIS A 357 20.43 -5.17 -8.20
CA HIS A 357 19.06 -5.14 -7.68
C HIS A 357 17.99 -5.09 -8.80
N VAL A 358 18.37 -5.34 -10.05
CA VAL A 358 17.36 -5.50 -11.12
C VAL A 358 16.45 -6.69 -10.79
N VAL A 359 15.15 -6.44 -10.76
CA VAL A 359 14.15 -7.50 -10.70
C VAL A 359 14.12 -8.17 -12.08
N PRO A 360 14.30 -9.50 -12.18
CA PRO A 360 14.46 -10.14 -13.49
C PRO A 360 13.34 -9.84 -14.48
N GLU A 361 12.10 -9.76 -14.01
CA GLU A 361 10.92 -9.45 -14.83
C GLU A 361 10.93 -8.01 -15.38
N ASP A 362 11.72 -7.12 -14.76
CA ASP A 362 11.89 -5.72 -15.20
C ASP A 362 13.12 -5.52 -16.09
N SER A 363 13.91 -6.57 -16.32
CA SER A 363 15.12 -6.47 -17.13
C SER A 363 14.83 -5.87 -18.51
N THR A 364 15.65 -4.91 -18.88
CA THR A 364 15.57 -4.27 -20.20
C THR A 364 15.89 -5.24 -21.34
N SER A 365 16.58 -6.32 -21.02
CA SER A 365 16.97 -7.38 -21.96
C SER A 365 15.80 -8.32 -22.33
N LEU A 366 14.73 -8.38 -21.53
CA LEU A 366 13.54 -9.15 -21.89
C LEU A 366 12.85 -8.54 -23.10
N LYS A 367 12.43 -9.37 -24.03
CA LYS A 367 11.67 -8.95 -25.22
C LYS A 367 10.29 -8.42 -24.88
N GLY A 368 9.73 -8.88 -23.75
CA GLY A 368 8.39 -8.51 -23.29
C GLY A 368 7.26 -9.22 -24.04
N LEU A 369 6.04 -9.00 -23.58
CA LEU A 369 4.85 -9.61 -24.17
C LEU A 369 3.68 -8.62 -24.11
N VAL A 370 3.15 -8.26 -25.26
CA VAL A 370 2.04 -7.33 -25.43
C VAL A 370 0.86 -8.06 -26.07
N LEU A 371 -0.25 -8.08 -25.36
CA LEU A 371 -1.49 -8.74 -25.76
C LEU A 371 -2.55 -7.69 -26.06
N GLU A 372 -3.36 -7.92 -27.10
CA GLU A 372 -4.51 -7.08 -27.43
C GLU A 372 -5.61 -7.91 -28.08
N ILE A 373 -6.88 -7.66 -27.74
CA ILE A 373 -8.04 -8.22 -28.45
C ILE A 373 -8.60 -7.13 -29.35
N LEU A 374 -8.62 -7.38 -30.65
CA LEU A 374 -9.01 -6.38 -31.63
C LEU A 374 -10.51 -6.40 -31.92
N LYS A 375 -11.10 -7.61 -32.01
CA LYS A 375 -12.55 -7.77 -32.26
C LYS A 375 -13.03 -9.18 -31.92
N VAL A 376 -14.34 -9.29 -31.79
CA VAL A 376 -15.07 -10.55 -31.66
C VAL A 376 -16.15 -10.58 -32.77
N ASP A 377 -16.03 -11.53 -33.70
CA ASP A 377 -17.01 -11.83 -34.71
C ASP A 377 -17.88 -13.01 -34.24
N ASN A 378 -19.10 -13.15 -34.79
CA ASN A 378 -20.07 -14.18 -34.41
C ASN A 378 -20.40 -14.22 -32.89
N GLY A 379 -20.24 -13.10 -32.19
CA GLY A 379 -20.43 -12.95 -30.75
C GLY A 379 -21.91 -12.90 -30.33
N THR A 380 -22.82 -13.63 -30.96
CA THR A 380 -24.24 -13.65 -30.61
C THR A 380 -24.66 -14.95 -29.95
N ALA A 381 -25.76 -14.92 -29.19
CA ALA A 381 -26.30 -16.10 -28.52
C ALA A 381 -26.46 -17.29 -29.48
N GLY A 382 -26.05 -18.46 -29.05
CA GLY A 382 -26.07 -19.70 -29.82
C GLY A 382 -24.94 -19.86 -30.86
N ARG A 383 -24.01 -18.90 -30.96
CA ARG A 383 -22.89 -18.95 -31.91
C ARG A 383 -21.56 -19.16 -31.23
N GLN A 384 -20.62 -19.72 -31.98
CA GLN A 384 -19.22 -19.84 -31.57
C GLN A 384 -18.49 -18.53 -31.92
N PRO A 385 -18.03 -17.75 -30.93
CA PRO A 385 -17.37 -16.49 -31.23
C PRO A 385 -15.99 -16.70 -31.84
N THR A 386 -15.62 -15.85 -32.78
CA THR A 386 -14.31 -15.79 -33.40
C THR A 386 -13.57 -14.54 -32.93
N VAL A 387 -12.43 -14.73 -32.27
CA VAL A 387 -11.63 -13.66 -31.68
C VAL A 387 -10.44 -13.35 -32.58
N THR A 388 -10.28 -12.09 -32.94
CA THR A 388 -9.05 -11.60 -33.56
C THR A 388 -8.22 -10.87 -32.48
N PHE A 389 -6.99 -11.30 -32.27
CA PHE A 389 -6.11 -10.76 -31.23
C PHE A 389 -4.67 -10.62 -31.74
N THR A 390 -3.84 -9.89 -31.02
CA THR A 390 -2.41 -9.77 -31.34
C THR A 390 -1.56 -10.24 -30.16
N VAL A 391 -0.44 -10.88 -30.52
CA VAL A 391 0.63 -11.24 -29.60
C VAL A 391 1.93 -10.68 -30.17
N LYS A 392 2.50 -9.69 -29.48
CA LYS A 392 3.69 -8.98 -29.92
C LYS A 392 4.69 -8.84 -28.77
N ASP A 393 5.95 -8.63 -29.11
CA ASP A 393 6.93 -8.16 -28.13
C ASP A 393 6.84 -6.62 -27.94
N LYS A 394 7.65 -6.09 -27.02
CA LYS A 394 7.67 -4.65 -26.74
C LYS A 394 8.22 -3.79 -27.91
N SER A 395 8.88 -4.41 -28.89
CA SER A 395 9.31 -3.74 -30.13
C SER A 395 8.18 -3.66 -31.17
N GLY A 396 7.07 -4.36 -30.96
CA GLY A 396 5.95 -4.48 -31.88
C GLY A 396 6.07 -5.65 -32.87
N ALA A 397 7.14 -6.46 -32.77
CA ALA A 397 7.27 -7.66 -33.59
C ALA A 397 6.31 -8.76 -33.14
N GLY A 398 5.75 -9.51 -34.12
CA GLY A 398 4.88 -10.65 -33.82
C GLY A 398 5.63 -11.77 -33.12
N VAL A 399 5.04 -12.33 -32.06
CA VAL A 399 5.59 -13.46 -31.32
C VAL A 399 4.88 -14.74 -31.79
N PRO A 400 5.62 -15.74 -32.34
CA PRO A 400 5.04 -17.01 -32.68
C PRO A 400 4.48 -17.74 -31.46
N LEU A 401 3.27 -18.31 -31.57
CA LEU A 401 2.57 -18.92 -30.43
C LEU A 401 3.33 -20.12 -29.83
N ASN A 402 4.16 -20.81 -30.62
CA ASN A 402 5.01 -21.92 -30.15
C ASN A 402 6.22 -21.44 -29.29
N GLN A 403 6.45 -20.14 -29.15
CA GLN A 403 7.44 -19.57 -28.24
C GLN A 403 6.82 -19.15 -26.89
N LEU A 404 5.55 -19.43 -26.70
CA LEU A 404 4.79 -19.12 -25.49
C LEU A 404 4.49 -20.41 -24.73
N GLU A 405 4.46 -20.34 -23.41
CA GLU A 405 4.05 -21.48 -22.59
C GLU A 405 2.56 -21.75 -22.72
N ASN A 406 1.78 -20.69 -22.87
CA ASN A 406 0.34 -20.78 -23.10
C ASN A 406 -0.16 -19.51 -23.83
N VAL A 407 -1.26 -19.65 -24.51
CA VAL A 407 -2.17 -18.57 -24.89
C VAL A 407 -3.57 -19.08 -24.62
N SER A 408 -4.29 -18.43 -23.74
CA SER A 408 -5.66 -18.81 -23.40
C SER A 408 -6.62 -17.65 -23.58
N LEU A 409 -7.80 -17.98 -24.08
CA LEU A 409 -8.92 -17.06 -24.15
C LEU A 409 -9.99 -17.50 -23.17
N VAL A 410 -10.43 -16.60 -22.30
CA VAL A 410 -11.46 -16.87 -21.30
C VAL A 410 -12.72 -16.10 -21.68
N MET A 411 -13.81 -16.83 -21.95
CA MET A 411 -15.11 -16.23 -22.22
C MET A 411 -15.99 -16.33 -20.98
N ALA A 412 -16.61 -15.24 -20.58
CA ALA A 412 -17.46 -15.16 -19.40
C ALA A 412 -18.67 -14.26 -19.63
N GLY A 413 -19.77 -14.56 -18.95
CA GLY A 413 -21.00 -13.77 -19.05
C GLY A 413 -22.08 -14.18 -18.03
N PRO A 414 -23.12 -13.35 -17.92
CA PRO A 414 -23.19 -11.96 -18.37
C PRO A 414 -22.31 -11.02 -17.53
N THR A 415 -21.93 -9.85 -18.07
CA THR A 415 -21.04 -8.88 -17.39
C THR A 415 -21.60 -8.29 -16.10
N SER A 416 -22.87 -8.53 -15.80
CA SER A 416 -23.44 -8.16 -14.50
C SER A 416 -22.66 -8.77 -13.35
N ASP A 417 -22.26 -10.05 -13.45
CA ASP A 417 -21.31 -10.66 -12.48
C ASP A 417 -20.70 -12.01 -12.91
N TYR A 418 -20.80 -12.42 -14.14
CA TYR A 418 -20.21 -13.64 -14.72
C TYR A 418 -20.62 -14.99 -14.10
N GLY A 419 -21.44 -15.02 -13.09
CA GLY A 419 -21.63 -16.17 -12.24
C GLY A 419 -22.64 -17.22 -12.70
N TYR A 420 -23.23 -17.11 -13.90
CA TYR A 420 -24.49 -17.81 -14.09
C TYR A 420 -24.65 -18.67 -15.33
N THR A 421 -23.87 -18.46 -16.34
CA THR A 421 -24.05 -19.11 -17.63
C THR A 421 -23.29 -20.43 -17.71
N SER A 422 -23.99 -21.51 -18.07
CA SER A 422 -23.35 -22.78 -18.43
C SER A 422 -22.94 -22.73 -19.91
N PHE A 423 -21.71 -23.08 -20.22
CA PHE A 423 -21.17 -23.11 -21.60
C PHE A 423 -21.22 -24.50 -22.22
N GLY A 424 -21.77 -25.50 -21.55
CA GLY A 424 -21.87 -26.88 -22.03
C GLY A 424 -21.82 -27.89 -20.89
N ALA A 425 -22.22 -29.12 -21.16
CA ALA A 425 -22.21 -30.18 -20.16
C ALA A 425 -20.82 -30.69 -19.80
N ASP A 426 -19.84 -30.46 -20.67
CA ASP A 426 -18.43 -30.76 -20.53
C ASP A 426 -17.64 -29.66 -19.79
N VAL A 427 -18.26 -28.47 -19.61
CA VAL A 427 -17.65 -27.35 -18.87
C VAL A 427 -18.07 -27.46 -17.40
N THR A 428 -17.09 -27.72 -16.54
CA THR A 428 -17.32 -27.86 -15.07
C THR A 428 -17.34 -26.54 -14.33
N THR A 429 -16.87 -25.45 -14.97
CA THR A 429 -16.87 -24.10 -14.40
C THR A 429 -18.19 -23.38 -14.63
N SER A 430 -18.61 -22.58 -13.66
CA SER A 430 -19.82 -21.78 -13.77
C SER A 430 -19.50 -20.35 -14.16
N GLY A 431 -20.19 -19.85 -15.18
CA GLY A 431 -20.07 -18.45 -15.62
C GLY A 431 -18.91 -18.15 -16.58
N TRP A 432 -18.02 -19.10 -16.82
CA TRP A 432 -16.90 -18.91 -17.74
C TRP A 432 -16.42 -20.22 -18.38
N VAL A 433 -15.73 -20.09 -19.50
CA VAL A 433 -15.00 -21.17 -20.17
C VAL A 433 -13.63 -20.65 -20.61
N SER A 434 -12.59 -21.45 -20.45
CA SER A 434 -11.23 -21.14 -20.91
C SER A 434 -10.82 -22.12 -22.00
N GLU A 435 -10.32 -21.63 -23.10
CA GLU A 435 -9.82 -22.43 -24.20
C GLU A 435 -8.38 -22.06 -24.55
N SER A 436 -7.58 -23.06 -24.86
CA SER A 436 -6.23 -22.85 -25.37
C SER A 436 -6.29 -22.37 -26.82
N ALA A 437 -5.75 -21.20 -27.05
CA ALA A 437 -5.66 -20.62 -28.39
C ALA A 437 -4.28 -20.85 -29.06
N THR A 438 -3.49 -21.83 -28.59
CA THR A 438 -2.19 -22.14 -29.18
C THR A 438 -2.29 -22.62 -30.64
N GLY A 439 -3.46 -23.14 -31.06
CA GLY A 439 -3.77 -23.52 -32.44
C GLY A 439 -4.32 -22.41 -33.30
N ALA A 440 -4.35 -21.16 -32.84
CA ALA A 440 -4.86 -20.03 -33.60
C ALA A 440 -4.07 -19.78 -34.89
N GLN A 441 -4.75 -19.31 -35.93
CA GLN A 441 -4.14 -18.94 -37.20
C GLN A 441 -3.53 -17.54 -37.08
N CYS A 442 -2.21 -17.43 -37.18
CA CYS A 442 -1.49 -16.17 -37.03
C CYS A 442 -0.76 -15.78 -38.31
N ASN A 443 -0.72 -14.47 -38.61
CA ASN A 443 0.17 -13.92 -39.61
C ASN A 443 1.53 -13.54 -38.98
N THR A 444 2.49 -13.16 -39.83
CA THR A 444 3.85 -12.77 -39.40
C THR A 444 3.90 -11.49 -38.55
N ALA A 445 2.86 -10.66 -38.59
CA ALA A 445 2.73 -9.45 -37.77
C ALA A 445 2.18 -9.75 -36.36
N GLY A 446 1.98 -11.03 -36.01
CA GLY A 446 1.46 -11.43 -34.70
C GLY A 446 -0.04 -11.22 -34.53
N THR A 447 -0.81 -11.03 -35.63
CA THR A 447 -2.28 -11.01 -35.58
C THR A 447 -2.79 -12.42 -35.76
N CYS A 448 -3.59 -12.90 -34.83
CA CYS A 448 -4.12 -14.24 -34.74
C CYS A 448 -5.64 -14.26 -34.74
N THR A 449 -6.21 -15.36 -35.22
CA THR A 449 -7.65 -15.58 -35.19
C THR A 449 -7.92 -16.96 -34.58
N TYR A 450 -8.84 -17.01 -33.62
CA TYR A 450 -9.28 -18.23 -32.96
C TYR A 450 -10.80 -18.27 -32.87
N THR A 451 -11.41 -19.39 -33.22
CA THR A 451 -12.86 -19.62 -33.04
C THR A 451 -13.06 -20.55 -31.87
N PHE A 452 -13.84 -20.13 -30.88
CA PHE A 452 -14.16 -20.96 -29.73
C PHE A 452 -14.87 -22.25 -30.15
N VAL A 453 -14.53 -23.34 -29.48
CA VAL A 453 -15.25 -24.63 -29.59
C VAL A 453 -16.61 -24.52 -28.89
N HIS A 454 -16.66 -23.82 -27.74
CA HIS A 454 -17.88 -23.62 -26.99
C HIS A 454 -18.67 -22.42 -27.53
N ALA A 455 -19.95 -22.67 -27.79
CA ALA A 455 -20.86 -21.60 -28.22
C ALA A 455 -21.31 -20.76 -27.03
N ILE A 456 -21.63 -19.49 -27.29
CA ILE A 456 -22.40 -18.66 -26.36
C ILE A 456 -23.75 -19.33 -26.16
N PRO A 457 -24.24 -19.53 -24.91
CA PRO A 457 -25.51 -20.17 -24.66
C PRO A 457 -26.66 -19.54 -25.46
N ALA A 458 -27.55 -20.37 -26.03
CA ALA A 458 -28.61 -19.91 -26.92
C ALA A 458 -29.60 -18.92 -26.26
N GLY A 459 -29.77 -19.00 -24.94
CA GLY A 459 -30.60 -18.08 -24.14
C GLY A 459 -29.83 -16.90 -23.56
N ALA A 460 -28.57 -16.70 -23.90
CA ALA A 460 -27.74 -15.62 -23.35
C ALA A 460 -28.28 -14.24 -23.75
N LYS A 461 -28.20 -13.29 -22.80
CA LYS A 461 -28.61 -11.90 -22.97
C LYS A 461 -27.56 -10.95 -22.41
N GLY A 462 -27.60 -9.70 -22.90
CA GLY A 462 -26.77 -8.61 -22.43
C GLY A 462 -25.34 -8.66 -22.98
N SER A 463 -24.39 -8.33 -22.14
CA SER A 463 -22.98 -8.25 -22.54
C SER A 463 -22.17 -9.40 -21.96
N PHE A 464 -21.20 -9.85 -22.75
CA PHE A 464 -20.21 -10.88 -22.38
C PHE A 464 -18.80 -10.27 -22.48
N ALA A 465 -17.83 -10.97 -21.95
CA ALA A 465 -16.43 -10.58 -22.00
C ALA A 465 -15.56 -11.73 -22.48
N ILE A 466 -14.51 -11.41 -23.22
CA ILE A 466 -13.41 -12.33 -23.52
C ILE A 466 -12.12 -11.71 -22.99
N GLY A 467 -11.43 -12.46 -22.14
CA GLY A 467 -10.09 -12.12 -21.64
C GLY A 467 -9.01 -12.91 -22.36
N ILE A 468 -7.83 -12.32 -22.54
CA ILE A 468 -6.64 -13.00 -23.05
C ILE A 468 -5.55 -13.03 -21.99
N GLU A 469 -4.94 -14.19 -21.83
CA GLU A 469 -3.77 -14.42 -20.99
C GLU A 469 -2.70 -15.17 -21.75
N SER A 470 -1.45 -14.84 -21.49
CA SER A 470 -0.30 -15.54 -22.05
C SER A 470 0.96 -15.25 -21.25
N ARG A 471 1.89 -16.18 -21.23
CA ARG A 471 3.20 -16.03 -20.62
C ARG A 471 4.28 -16.74 -21.44
N ARG A 472 5.50 -16.35 -21.20
CA ARG A 472 6.70 -16.95 -21.80
C ARG A 472 7.85 -17.00 -20.82
N THR A 473 8.80 -17.88 -21.09
CA THR A 473 10.10 -17.93 -20.40
C THR A 473 11.19 -17.46 -21.36
N GLU A 474 12.08 -16.62 -20.88
CA GLU A 474 13.29 -16.19 -21.58
C GLU A 474 14.51 -16.40 -20.68
N THR A 475 15.63 -16.76 -21.29
CA THR A 475 16.91 -16.86 -20.59
C THR A 475 17.63 -15.52 -20.64
N LEU A 476 17.85 -14.90 -19.49
CA LEU A 476 18.72 -13.74 -19.33
C LEU A 476 20.17 -14.19 -19.19
N LEU A 477 21.10 -13.39 -19.67
CA LEU A 477 22.55 -13.62 -19.63
C LEU A 477 22.96 -15.01 -20.17
N PRO A 478 22.46 -15.44 -21.35
CA PRO A 478 22.76 -16.77 -21.87
C PRO A 478 24.25 -16.97 -22.06
N GLY A 479 24.76 -18.15 -21.69
CA GLY A 479 26.18 -18.50 -21.82
C GLY A 479 27.08 -17.96 -20.70
N THR A 480 26.54 -17.35 -19.67
CA THR A 480 27.26 -16.91 -18.47
C THR A 480 26.97 -17.84 -17.28
N THR A 481 27.79 -17.75 -16.23
CA THR A 481 27.55 -18.48 -14.97
C THR A 481 26.37 -17.95 -14.18
N THR A 482 25.86 -16.78 -14.55
CA THR A 482 24.69 -16.11 -13.95
C THR A 482 23.45 -16.18 -14.84
N ALA A 483 23.48 -17.06 -15.88
CA ALA A 483 22.31 -17.29 -16.72
C ALA A 483 21.12 -17.71 -15.88
N MET A 484 19.95 -17.06 -16.10
CA MET A 484 18.73 -17.37 -15.38
C MET A 484 17.52 -17.41 -16.32
N GLU A 485 16.61 -18.32 -16.04
CA GLU A 485 15.32 -18.36 -16.73
C GLU A 485 14.32 -17.46 -16.01
N VAL A 486 13.70 -16.55 -16.77
CA VAL A 486 12.70 -15.63 -16.28
C VAL A 486 11.39 -15.91 -16.98
N ARG A 487 10.38 -16.24 -16.19
CA ARG A 487 9.02 -16.43 -16.66
C ARG A 487 8.20 -15.15 -16.34
N TYR A 488 7.49 -14.67 -17.34
CA TYR A 488 6.65 -13.46 -17.18
C TYR A 488 5.44 -13.51 -18.11
N GLY A 489 4.35 -12.85 -17.67
CA GLY A 489 3.10 -12.73 -18.43
C GLY A 489 2.97 -11.38 -19.12
N GLY A 490 2.24 -11.35 -20.23
CA GLY A 490 1.74 -10.11 -20.81
C GLY A 490 0.61 -9.52 -19.96
N ALA A 491 0.46 -8.19 -19.99
CA ALA A 491 -0.69 -7.55 -19.37
C ALA A 491 -1.99 -8.06 -19.99
N ASN A 492 -2.85 -8.68 -19.17
CA ASN A 492 -4.13 -9.22 -19.65
C ASN A 492 -4.99 -8.13 -20.26
N LYS A 493 -5.79 -8.49 -21.26
CA LYS A 493 -6.79 -7.63 -21.89
C LYS A 493 -8.15 -8.30 -21.84
N VAL A 494 -9.18 -7.49 -21.65
CA VAL A 494 -10.57 -7.94 -21.65
C VAL A 494 -11.35 -7.11 -22.66
N PHE A 495 -12.09 -7.80 -23.52
CA PHE A 495 -12.93 -7.21 -24.57
C PHE A 495 -14.39 -7.51 -24.26
N TYR A 496 -15.24 -6.49 -24.27
CA TYR A 496 -16.66 -6.59 -23.99
C TYR A 496 -17.48 -6.50 -25.28
N PHE A 497 -18.50 -7.33 -25.40
CA PHE A 497 -19.38 -7.37 -26.57
C PHE A 497 -20.81 -7.76 -26.18
N SER A 498 -21.78 -7.40 -27.01
CA SER A 498 -23.19 -7.75 -26.80
C SER A 498 -23.53 -9.06 -27.49
N VAL A 499 -24.30 -9.93 -26.81
CA VAL A 499 -24.72 -11.22 -27.37
C VAL A 499 -26.15 -11.21 -27.95
N ASP A 500 -26.91 -10.13 -27.73
CA ASP A 500 -28.31 -9.97 -28.13
C ASP A 500 -28.60 -8.67 -28.87
N GLY A 501 -27.55 -7.91 -29.24
CA GLY A 501 -27.67 -6.63 -29.92
C GLY A 501 -27.98 -5.44 -29.02
N SER A 502 -28.05 -5.62 -27.69
CA SER A 502 -28.16 -4.53 -26.73
C SER A 502 -26.87 -3.70 -26.66
N LEU A 503 -26.93 -2.52 -26.06
CA LEU A 503 -25.72 -1.73 -25.82
C LEU A 503 -24.74 -2.51 -24.94
N VAL A 504 -23.46 -2.49 -25.34
CA VAL A 504 -22.39 -3.13 -24.58
C VAL A 504 -22.26 -2.46 -23.21
N GLN A 505 -22.40 -3.25 -22.18
CA GLN A 505 -22.24 -2.84 -20.79
C GLN A 505 -21.04 -3.57 -20.20
N PRO A 506 -19.89 -2.91 -20.03
CA PRO A 506 -18.76 -3.48 -19.29
C PRO A 506 -19.17 -3.83 -17.85
N ARG A 507 -18.46 -4.78 -17.25
CA ARG A 507 -18.62 -5.01 -15.82
C ARG A 507 -18.29 -3.74 -15.03
N ARG A 508 -19.02 -3.51 -13.93
CA ARG A 508 -18.74 -2.40 -13.03
C ARG A 508 -17.29 -2.45 -12.52
N THR A 509 -16.67 -1.29 -12.41
CA THR A 509 -15.33 -1.15 -11.83
C THR A 509 -15.44 -0.86 -10.34
N VAL A 510 -15.06 -1.83 -9.52
CA VAL A 510 -15.04 -1.71 -8.05
C VAL A 510 -13.64 -1.37 -7.55
N ALA A 511 -12.64 -2.05 -8.06
CA ALA A 511 -11.23 -1.81 -7.81
C ALA A 511 -10.48 -1.84 -9.15
N GLN A 512 -9.34 -1.19 -9.20
CA GLN A 512 -8.47 -1.16 -10.38
C GLN A 512 -7.11 -1.77 -10.05
N THR A 513 -6.47 -2.42 -11.01
CA THR A 513 -5.12 -2.96 -10.86
C THR A 513 -4.12 -1.89 -10.36
N ALA A 514 -4.29 -0.64 -10.77
CA ALA A 514 -3.48 0.47 -10.28
C ALA A 514 -3.59 0.69 -8.76
N SER A 515 -4.76 0.45 -8.16
CA SER A 515 -4.92 0.50 -6.69
C SER A 515 -4.13 -0.62 -6.00
N CYS A 516 -4.17 -1.83 -6.54
CA CYS A 516 -3.40 -2.96 -6.04
C CYS A 516 -1.89 -2.73 -6.16
N ASN A 517 -1.46 -2.16 -7.29
CA ASN A 517 -0.06 -1.93 -7.59
C ASN A 517 0.59 -0.78 -6.79
N LYS A 518 -0.17 -0.07 -5.95
CA LYS A 518 0.43 0.81 -4.94
C LYS A 518 1.30 0.01 -3.96
N CYS A 519 0.86 -1.20 -3.60
CA CYS A 519 1.54 -2.10 -2.66
C CYS A 519 2.22 -3.28 -3.36
N HIS A 520 1.56 -3.91 -4.35
CA HIS A 520 2.09 -5.07 -5.08
C HIS A 520 3.12 -4.71 -6.15
N PHE A 521 3.17 -3.46 -6.57
CA PHE A 521 4.00 -2.94 -7.64
C PHE A 521 3.67 -3.58 -9.01
N PHE A 522 3.62 -4.88 -9.06
CA PHE A 522 3.13 -5.67 -10.20
C PHE A 522 2.29 -6.82 -9.66
N LEU A 523 0.97 -6.60 -9.60
CA LEU A 523 0.04 -7.65 -9.21
C LEU A 523 0.10 -8.78 -10.23
N SER A 524 0.55 -9.98 -9.83
CA SER A 524 0.60 -11.15 -10.71
C SER A 524 0.37 -12.44 -9.95
N PHE A 525 -0.47 -13.31 -10.50
CA PHE A 525 -0.81 -14.60 -9.93
C PHE A 525 -0.92 -15.68 -11.01
N HIS A 526 -1.14 -16.92 -10.58
CA HIS A 526 -1.24 -18.10 -11.44
C HIS A 526 0.01 -18.30 -12.31
N GLY A 527 1.19 -18.13 -11.70
CA GLY A 527 2.48 -18.26 -12.37
C GLY A 527 2.68 -17.18 -13.42
N ASP A 528 2.47 -15.95 -13.02
CA ASP A 528 2.66 -14.71 -13.78
C ASP A 528 1.74 -14.50 -14.99
N ASN A 529 0.68 -15.30 -15.06
CA ASN A 529 -0.22 -15.31 -16.19
C ASN A 529 -1.40 -14.32 -16.04
N ARG A 530 -1.79 -13.98 -14.80
CA ARG A 530 -2.95 -13.13 -14.50
C ARG A 530 -2.56 -11.94 -13.63
N ASN A 531 -2.71 -10.75 -14.19
CA ASN A 531 -2.16 -9.51 -13.65
C ASN A 531 -3.09 -8.30 -13.76
N GLN A 532 -4.36 -8.48 -14.18
CA GLN A 532 -5.36 -7.42 -14.27
C GLN A 532 -6.63 -7.83 -13.53
N VAL A 533 -7.19 -6.91 -12.73
CA VAL A 533 -8.43 -7.15 -11.96
C VAL A 533 -9.58 -7.56 -12.87
N GLU A 534 -9.69 -6.96 -14.04
CA GLU A 534 -10.71 -7.27 -15.03
C GLU A 534 -10.63 -8.73 -15.52
N MET A 535 -9.42 -9.30 -15.57
CA MET A 535 -9.20 -10.71 -15.90
C MET A 535 -9.54 -11.62 -14.71
N CYS A 536 -9.15 -11.23 -13.49
CA CYS A 536 -9.38 -12.03 -12.28
C CYS A 536 -10.87 -12.32 -12.09
N VAL A 537 -11.73 -11.30 -12.26
CA VAL A 537 -13.16 -11.42 -11.99
C VAL A 537 -13.93 -12.26 -13.01
N LEU A 538 -13.34 -12.59 -14.17
CA LEU A 538 -13.96 -13.51 -15.13
C LEU A 538 -14.16 -14.89 -14.49
N CYS A 539 -13.13 -15.35 -13.74
CA CYS A 539 -13.11 -16.67 -13.11
C CYS A 539 -13.51 -16.59 -11.63
N HIS A 540 -13.01 -15.60 -10.88
CA HIS A 540 -13.34 -15.38 -9.48
C HIS A 540 -14.71 -14.69 -9.35
N ASN A 541 -15.73 -15.32 -9.90
CA ASN A 541 -17.11 -14.88 -9.89
C ASN A 541 -17.87 -15.51 -8.70
N PRO A 542 -19.12 -15.09 -8.41
CA PRO A 542 -19.89 -15.59 -7.25
C PRO A 542 -20.13 -17.10 -7.24
N SER A 543 -20.05 -17.76 -8.40
CA SER A 543 -20.32 -19.21 -8.51
C SER A 543 -19.07 -20.07 -8.35
N LEU A 544 -17.86 -19.46 -8.26
CA LEU A 544 -16.63 -20.22 -8.06
C LEU A 544 -16.52 -20.67 -6.60
N VAL A 545 -16.57 -21.97 -6.41
CA VAL A 545 -16.44 -22.64 -5.11
C VAL A 545 -15.26 -23.59 -5.17
N THR A 546 -14.36 -23.51 -4.20
CA THR A 546 -13.27 -24.49 -4.07
C THR A 546 -13.80 -25.75 -3.40
N THR A 547 -13.46 -26.90 -3.95
CA THR A 547 -13.61 -28.18 -3.26
C THR A 547 -12.41 -28.33 -2.32
N PRO A 548 -12.61 -28.47 -1.01
CA PRO A 548 -11.49 -28.68 -0.09
C PRO A 548 -10.86 -30.06 -0.31
N ASP A 549 -9.52 -30.12 -0.20
CA ASP A 549 -8.79 -31.38 -0.19
C ASP A 549 -9.10 -32.22 1.07
N ASP A 550 -9.45 -31.56 2.18
CA ASP A 550 -9.94 -32.18 3.40
C ASP A 550 -11.48 -32.17 3.42
N PRO A 551 -12.13 -33.33 3.44
CA PRO A 551 -13.59 -33.44 3.48
C PRO A 551 -14.22 -32.86 4.76
N LYS A 552 -13.44 -32.57 5.80
CA LYS A 552 -13.88 -31.88 7.01
C LYS A 552 -13.96 -30.37 6.85
N GLN A 553 -13.37 -29.81 5.79
CA GLN A 553 -13.46 -28.40 5.48
C GLN A 553 -14.69 -28.12 4.63
N LEU A 554 -15.43 -27.07 4.98
CA LEU A 554 -16.54 -26.61 4.16
C LEU A 554 -16.03 -26.03 2.84
N ALA A 555 -16.71 -26.35 1.74
CA ALA A 555 -16.49 -25.66 0.48
C ALA A 555 -16.63 -24.14 0.70
N ALA A 556 -15.64 -23.38 0.25
CA ALA A 556 -15.68 -21.91 0.39
C ALA A 556 -15.74 -21.26 -0.98
N GLY A 557 -16.57 -20.26 -1.11
CA GLY A 557 -16.54 -19.38 -2.25
C GLY A 557 -15.18 -18.68 -2.33
N VAL A 558 -14.63 -18.66 -3.52
CA VAL A 558 -13.45 -17.85 -3.86
C VAL A 558 -13.83 -16.75 -4.85
N SER A 559 -15.04 -16.23 -4.72
CA SER A 559 -15.44 -15.01 -5.41
C SER A 559 -14.47 -13.88 -5.07
N TYR A 560 -14.21 -13.02 -6.03
CA TYR A 560 -13.14 -12.03 -5.91
C TYR A 560 -13.28 -11.13 -4.67
N ASN A 561 -14.51 -10.69 -4.37
CA ASN A 561 -14.79 -9.87 -3.21
C ASN A 561 -14.47 -10.58 -1.87
N LEU A 562 -14.94 -11.83 -1.69
CA LEU A 562 -14.64 -12.60 -0.48
C LEU A 562 -13.14 -12.88 -0.36
N MET A 563 -12.54 -13.38 -1.44
CA MET A 563 -11.13 -13.78 -1.47
C MET A 563 -10.21 -12.62 -1.13
N VAL A 564 -10.36 -11.48 -1.80
CA VAL A 564 -9.48 -10.32 -1.60
C VAL A 564 -9.63 -9.75 -0.19
N HIS A 565 -10.86 -9.60 0.32
CA HIS A 565 -11.08 -9.14 1.68
C HIS A 565 -10.46 -10.09 2.71
N ARG A 566 -10.64 -11.41 2.53
CA ARG A 566 -10.04 -12.43 3.42
C ARG A 566 -8.52 -12.37 3.43
N ILE A 567 -7.90 -12.28 2.27
CA ILE A 567 -6.44 -12.18 2.16
C ILE A 567 -5.95 -10.97 2.94
N HIS A 568 -6.54 -9.78 2.74
CA HIS A 568 -6.04 -8.54 3.33
C HIS A 568 -6.45 -8.33 4.79
N SER A 569 -7.52 -8.97 5.27
CA SER A 569 -7.93 -8.93 6.67
C SER A 569 -7.36 -10.09 7.50
N SER A 570 -6.66 -11.06 6.87
CA SER A 570 -6.12 -12.22 7.57
C SER A 570 -4.88 -11.85 8.37
N TYR A 571 -4.94 -12.03 9.68
CA TYR A 571 -3.83 -11.89 10.60
C TYR A 571 -3.85 -13.02 11.62
N LYS A 572 -2.78 -13.17 12.42
CA LYS A 572 -2.53 -14.36 13.25
C LYS A 572 -3.73 -14.85 14.06
N SER A 573 -4.58 -13.95 14.54
CA SER A 573 -5.78 -14.32 15.33
C SER A 573 -6.95 -14.82 14.48
N TYR A 574 -6.95 -14.58 13.17
CA TYR A 574 -8.05 -14.88 12.25
C TYR A 574 -7.60 -15.64 11.00
N ALA A 575 -6.34 -16.09 10.99
CA ALA A 575 -5.84 -16.92 9.89
C ALA A 575 -6.65 -18.22 9.81
N ASP A 576 -7.09 -18.56 8.61
CA ASP A 576 -7.57 -19.90 8.31
C ASP A 576 -6.60 -20.60 7.34
N VAL A 577 -6.83 -21.90 7.13
CA VAL A 577 -5.93 -22.73 6.30
C VAL A 577 -5.81 -22.22 4.87
N ARG A 578 -6.82 -21.53 4.33
CA ARG A 578 -6.86 -21.03 2.95
C ARG A 578 -6.29 -19.63 2.81
N TYR A 579 -6.42 -18.85 3.85
CA TYR A 579 -5.96 -17.48 3.90
C TYR A 579 -5.02 -17.33 5.10
N PRO A 580 -3.79 -17.83 4.97
CA PRO A 580 -2.79 -17.75 6.05
C PRO A 580 -2.55 -16.27 6.40
N ALA A 581 -2.18 -16.04 7.64
CA ALA A 581 -1.89 -14.70 8.10
C ALA A 581 -0.82 -14.05 7.22
N MET A 582 -1.14 -12.89 6.67
CA MET A 582 -0.17 -12.10 5.89
C MET A 582 0.95 -11.55 6.76
N SER A 583 0.64 -11.27 8.01
CA SER A 583 1.56 -10.70 8.98
C SER A 583 1.03 -11.01 10.39
N PRO A 584 1.91 -11.10 11.40
CA PRO A 584 1.50 -11.21 12.80
C PRO A 584 0.62 -10.05 13.28
N THR A 585 0.74 -8.90 12.64
CA THR A 585 0.07 -7.64 12.99
C THR A 585 -1.06 -7.28 12.01
N GLY A 586 -1.31 -8.09 10.98
CA GLY A 586 -2.30 -7.81 9.92
C GLY A 586 -1.75 -6.97 8.77
N ALA A 587 -2.63 -6.36 8.01
CA ALA A 587 -2.27 -5.46 6.92
C ALA A 587 -1.54 -4.21 7.46
N PRO A 588 -0.61 -3.63 6.70
CA PRO A 588 0.14 -2.45 7.13
C PRO A 588 -0.69 -1.17 7.21
N HIS A 589 -1.92 -1.18 6.69
CA HIS A 589 -2.86 -0.07 6.68
C HIS A 589 -4.11 -0.38 7.51
N ASP A 590 -4.88 0.63 7.85
CA ASP A 590 -6.18 0.42 8.46
C ASP A 590 -7.15 -0.19 7.44
N THR A 591 -7.57 -1.43 7.67
CA THR A 591 -8.47 -2.18 6.78
C THR A 591 -9.85 -1.54 6.65
N ARG A 592 -10.20 -0.57 7.49
CA ARG A 592 -11.41 0.24 7.36
C ARG A 592 -11.30 1.32 6.28
N ASN A 593 -10.10 1.65 5.83
CA ASN A 593 -9.90 2.58 4.72
C ASN A 593 -10.13 1.91 3.37
N CYS A 594 -11.40 1.71 3.05
CA CYS A 594 -11.83 1.05 1.81
C CYS A 594 -11.29 1.76 0.55
N ALA A 595 -11.09 3.07 0.60
CA ALA A 595 -10.60 3.89 -0.51
C ALA A 595 -9.15 3.56 -0.94
N MET A 596 -8.40 2.80 -0.14
CA MET A 596 -7.10 2.26 -0.56
C MET A 596 -7.22 1.38 -1.82
N CYS A 597 -8.31 0.61 -1.92
CA CYS A 597 -8.56 -0.34 -3.00
C CYS A 597 -9.74 0.07 -3.89
N HIS A 598 -10.85 0.51 -3.27
CA HIS A 598 -12.08 0.85 -3.97
C HIS A 598 -11.99 2.18 -4.70
N VAL A 599 -12.68 2.27 -5.83
CA VAL A 599 -12.78 3.49 -6.64
C VAL A 599 -14.24 3.92 -6.76
N ASN A 600 -14.48 5.23 -6.95
CA ASN A 600 -15.79 5.82 -7.17
C ASN A 600 -16.83 5.44 -6.08
N ASP A 601 -16.39 5.43 -4.82
CA ASP A 601 -17.23 5.08 -3.67
C ASP A 601 -17.91 3.70 -3.79
N SER A 602 -17.29 2.78 -4.52
CA SER A 602 -17.83 1.44 -4.78
C SER A 602 -17.92 0.55 -3.53
N GLN A 603 -17.29 0.95 -2.42
CA GLN A 603 -17.43 0.30 -1.11
C GLN A 603 -18.78 0.54 -0.45
N THR A 604 -19.55 1.51 -0.92
CA THR A 604 -20.85 1.84 -0.34
C THR A 604 -21.98 1.08 -1.01
N THR A 605 -23.04 0.82 -0.26
CA THR A 605 -24.24 0.20 -0.79
C THR A 605 -25.24 1.29 -1.20
N PRO A 606 -25.94 1.16 -2.33
CA PRO A 606 -25.93 0.07 -3.30
C PRO A 606 -24.93 0.24 -4.45
N ALA A 607 -23.99 1.19 -4.37
CA ALA A 607 -23.16 1.57 -5.52
C ALA A 607 -22.23 0.45 -6.02
N GLY A 608 -21.65 -0.35 -5.11
CA GLY A 608 -20.68 -1.38 -5.47
C GLY A 608 -21.28 -2.75 -5.76
N ILE A 609 -22.36 -3.10 -5.10
CA ILE A 609 -22.98 -4.42 -5.16
C ILE A 609 -24.45 -4.24 -5.50
N ARG A 610 -24.73 -3.86 -6.71
CA ARG A 610 -26.11 -3.69 -7.14
C ARG A 610 -26.74 -5.03 -7.44
N ASP A 611 -27.90 -5.29 -6.82
CA ASP A 611 -28.94 -6.23 -7.24
C ASP A 611 -28.44 -7.44 -8.05
N VAL A 612 -27.23 -7.91 -7.71
CA VAL A 612 -26.71 -9.12 -8.31
C VAL A 612 -27.48 -10.24 -7.68
N LEU A 613 -28.53 -10.64 -8.35
CA LEU A 613 -29.14 -11.92 -8.08
C LEU A 613 -28.04 -12.94 -8.28
N ASP A 614 -27.62 -13.59 -7.19
CA ASP A 614 -26.86 -14.82 -7.30
C ASP A 614 -27.85 -15.94 -7.64
N PRO A 615 -27.94 -16.33 -8.90
CA PRO A 615 -28.90 -17.32 -9.32
C PRO A 615 -28.54 -18.73 -8.87
N GLN A 616 -27.32 -18.92 -8.37
CA GLN A 616 -26.86 -20.15 -7.74
C GLN A 616 -26.81 -20.07 -6.21
N GLY A 617 -27.53 -19.13 -5.62
CA GLY A 617 -27.54 -18.90 -4.19
C GLY A 617 -27.94 -20.08 -3.32
N PHE A 618 -28.56 -21.13 -3.87
CA PHE A 618 -28.78 -22.41 -3.20
C PHE A 618 -27.65 -23.41 -3.44
N ILE A 619 -26.77 -23.20 -4.41
CA ILE A 619 -25.56 -24.00 -4.65
C ILE A 619 -24.36 -23.35 -3.96
N ASN A 620 -24.27 -22.02 -4.06
CA ASN A 620 -23.28 -21.19 -3.37
C ASN A 620 -24.03 -20.29 -2.38
N PRO A 621 -24.04 -20.63 -1.08
CA PRO A 621 -24.87 -19.93 -0.10
C PRO A 621 -24.40 -18.51 0.22
N VAL A 622 -23.22 -18.10 -0.28
CA VAL A 622 -22.64 -16.80 0.07
C VAL A 622 -23.01 -15.76 -0.97
N LYS A 623 -24.01 -14.96 -0.68
CA LYS A 623 -24.48 -13.84 -1.48
C LYS A 623 -23.43 -12.70 -1.52
N PRO A 624 -23.47 -11.79 -2.52
CA PRO A 624 -22.46 -10.75 -2.71
C PRO A 624 -22.22 -9.85 -1.49
N PHE A 625 -23.26 -9.33 -0.83
CA PHE A 625 -23.08 -8.52 0.37
C PHE A 625 -22.53 -9.34 1.52
N THR A 626 -23.14 -10.49 1.79
CA THR A 626 -22.68 -11.42 2.82
C THR A 626 -21.21 -11.79 2.58
N ALA A 627 -20.83 -12.15 1.36
CA ALA A 627 -19.44 -12.47 1.00
C ALA A 627 -18.49 -11.32 1.33
N SER A 628 -18.85 -10.10 0.96
CA SER A 628 -18.02 -8.92 1.21
C SER A 628 -17.84 -8.66 2.72
N CYS A 629 -18.95 -8.67 3.47
CA CYS A 629 -18.93 -8.37 4.91
C CYS A 629 -18.19 -9.43 5.72
N ILE A 630 -18.50 -10.71 5.53
CA ILE A 630 -17.86 -11.81 6.27
C ILE A 630 -16.40 -12.06 5.83
N GLY A 631 -15.95 -11.39 4.77
CA GLY A 631 -14.54 -11.33 4.41
C GLY A 631 -13.68 -10.74 5.53
N CYS A 632 -14.21 -9.74 6.25
CA CYS A 632 -13.56 -9.08 7.39
C CYS A 632 -14.24 -9.38 8.73
N HIS A 633 -15.57 -9.41 8.78
CA HIS A 633 -16.36 -9.70 9.99
C HIS A 633 -16.48 -11.21 10.23
N VAL A 634 -15.44 -11.82 10.78
CA VAL A 634 -15.27 -13.28 10.90
C VAL A 634 -15.89 -13.89 12.16
N SER A 635 -16.51 -13.10 13.05
CA SER A 635 -17.12 -13.64 14.27
C SER A 635 -18.38 -14.45 13.97
N ALA A 636 -18.69 -15.45 14.81
CA ALA A 636 -19.91 -16.24 14.68
C ALA A 636 -21.18 -15.35 14.73
N ALA A 637 -21.18 -14.30 15.57
CA ALA A 637 -22.28 -13.36 15.65
C ALA A 637 -22.48 -12.59 14.35
N ALA A 638 -21.41 -12.08 13.73
CA ALA A 638 -21.47 -11.38 12.44
C ALA A 638 -21.95 -12.30 11.32
N SER A 639 -21.44 -13.53 11.26
CA SER A 639 -21.85 -14.52 10.27
C SER A 639 -23.32 -14.89 10.43
N SER A 640 -23.81 -15.11 11.67
CA SER A 640 -25.22 -15.40 11.95
C SER A 640 -26.13 -14.22 11.58
N HIS A 641 -25.70 -12.98 11.88
CA HIS A 641 -26.44 -11.77 11.49
C HIS A 641 -26.56 -11.67 9.97
N ALA A 642 -25.46 -11.84 9.24
CA ALA A 642 -25.44 -11.78 7.78
C ALA A 642 -26.36 -12.86 7.17
N LEU A 643 -26.27 -14.10 7.63
CA LEU A 643 -27.08 -15.21 7.14
C LEU A 643 -28.59 -15.03 7.46
N ALA A 644 -28.93 -14.49 8.63
CA ALA A 644 -30.34 -14.21 9.01
C ALA A 644 -30.98 -13.16 8.10
N ASN A 645 -30.20 -12.29 7.48
CA ASN A 645 -30.67 -11.24 6.58
C ASN A 645 -30.48 -11.56 5.10
N THR A 646 -30.16 -12.83 4.77
CA THR A 646 -29.93 -13.32 3.43
C THR A 646 -30.90 -14.43 3.07
N THR A 647 -31.58 -14.28 1.94
CA THR A 647 -32.57 -15.26 1.44
C THR A 647 -32.21 -15.70 0.02
N SER A 648 -32.89 -16.72 -0.49
CA SER A 648 -32.72 -17.16 -1.89
C SER A 648 -33.11 -16.08 -2.90
N ILE A 649 -33.97 -15.14 -2.51
CA ILE A 649 -34.44 -14.06 -3.41
C ILE A 649 -33.65 -12.75 -3.26
N GLY A 650 -32.83 -12.62 -2.23
CA GLY A 650 -32.01 -11.40 -2.05
C GLY A 650 -31.50 -11.23 -0.62
N GLU A 651 -30.76 -10.14 -0.43
CA GLU A 651 -30.17 -9.69 0.83
C GLU A 651 -30.86 -8.40 1.28
N SER A 652 -31.25 -8.32 2.56
CA SER A 652 -31.90 -7.13 3.12
C SER A 652 -30.92 -6.16 3.81
N CYS A 653 -29.63 -6.36 3.63
CA CYS A 653 -28.56 -5.60 4.29
C CYS A 653 -28.68 -4.08 4.10
N VAL A 654 -29.08 -3.64 2.90
CA VAL A 654 -29.21 -2.23 2.54
C VAL A 654 -30.21 -1.45 3.41
N VAL A 655 -31.17 -2.13 4.05
CA VAL A 655 -32.17 -1.49 4.92
C VAL A 655 -31.51 -0.80 6.12
N CYS A 656 -30.46 -1.44 6.69
CA CYS A 656 -29.73 -0.90 7.83
C CYS A 656 -28.34 -0.36 7.48
N HIS A 657 -27.72 -0.89 6.43
CA HIS A 657 -26.35 -0.58 6.03
C HIS A 657 -26.26 0.23 4.72
N GLY A 658 -27.39 0.65 4.16
CA GLY A 658 -27.44 1.51 2.99
C GLY A 658 -26.98 2.93 3.26
N ALA A 659 -26.83 3.72 2.20
CA ALA A 659 -26.52 5.14 2.32
C ALA A 659 -27.56 5.85 3.23
N ASP A 660 -27.09 6.75 4.07
CA ASP A 660 -27.89 7.52 5.03
C ASP A 660 -28.57 6.69 6.16
N ALA A 661 -28.42 5.38 6.18
CA ALA A 661 -28.94 4.53 7.24
C ALA A 661 -28.14 4.71 8.56
N THR A 662 -28.75 4.29 9.68
CA THR A 662 -28.12 4.40 11.02
C THR A 662 -26.77 3.68 11.06
N PHE A 663 -26.66 2.52 10.42
CA PHE A 663 -25.45 1.70 10.34
C PHE A 663 -24.87 1.69 8.93
N ALA A 664 -24.94 2.83 8.22
CA ALA A 664 -24.36 2.94 6.88
C ALA A 664 -22.88 2.48 6.87
N VAL A 665 -22.48 1.77 5.82
CA VAL A 665 -21.14 1.15 5.73
C VAL A 665 -20.03 2.19 5.90
N ASP A 666 -20.11 3.30 5.19
CA ASP A 666 -19.17 4.41 5.26
C ASP A 666 -19.08 5.02 6.67
N LYS A 667 -20.22 5.20 7.34
CA LYS A 667 -20.30 5.71 8.71
C LYS A 667 -19.64 4.77 9.72
N MET A 668 -19.94 3.46 9.62
CA MET A 668 -19.43 2.46 10.56
C MET A 668 -17.94 2.17 10.39
N HIS A 669 -17.38 2.42 9.20
CA HIS A 669 -15.96 2.25 8.91
C HIS A 669 -15.16 3.56 8.95
N ALA A 670 -15.81 4.66 9.35
CA ALA A 670 -15.10 5.93 9.50
C ALA A 670 -14.01 5.84 10.58
N GLN A 671 -12.89 6.51 10.32
CA GLN A 671 -11.71 6.56 11.18
C GLN A 671 -11.71 7.84 12.03
N TYR A 672 -10.94 7.81 13.09
CA TYR A 672 -10.76 8.95 13.98
C TYR A 672 -9.71 9.94 13.49
#